data_418484abcbb02904bb47706bb0590047
#
_entry.id   418484abcbb02904bb47706bb0590047
#
_cell.length_a   1.000
_cell.length_b   1.000
_cell.length_c   1.000
_cell.angle_alpha   90.00
_cell.angle_beta   90.00
_cell.angle_gamma   90.00
#
_symmetry.space_group_name_H-M   'P 1'
#
loop_
_entity.id
_entity.type
_entity.pdbx_description
1 polymer ?
#
loop_
_entity_poly.entity_id
_entity_poly.type
_entity_poly.pdbx_seq_one_letter_code
_entity_poly.pdbx_strand_id
1 'polypeptide(L)'
;MDIAKQLSMELGLTQSHTNNIITLLDEGCTIPFIARYRKELTGSCDDQTLRIFDDRLKYLRNLTKRKEEVANLITEQGNMTDEIQEALNNALTLTEVEDIYRPFKPKRKTRASVAIAKGLQPLADKILEQKPFDLMAECAKYIDEEKGVKTAEEALQGAKDIIAEMISDNANLRKELREAIVNKGFIKCKFDDSKETSFTYEMYKDYNSDIKKLPSHRILAINRGEKEDVLKVSLTLNEEISTAMVESKVLKKNSQFEELLKEVCADSYDRLIFPSIEREVRNELTDKANEQAIKMFEVNLKPLLMQPPLKNKVILGLDPAYRTGCKIAVIDSSGKVLDTAVVYPTPPQNKIEDATKVLTQLIYRHDVDVISIGNGTATKESEIFVSHLIKDLNRKVNYAVVNEAGASVYSASKLGAAEFPDYEPAQRSAISIARRLQDPLAELIKIDVKSIGVGQYQHDMPQNRLTEVLNGVVEDCVNTVGVDLNTASPSLLSFVAGLNSGVAKNIEKYRIENGQFKNRQELKKVSKLGDKAFEQCAGFLRIVGGDNVLDNTGVHPESYDVALKLLEYFKLNIKDVKDENLQLLPKMLEKEGVDKVAEKLKTGAPTLIDIANELAKPGRDIRDSLPKPVLKSGLLGIENLKVGMVMTGVVRNVIDFGVFVDISVHQDGLVHISEISKDYIKHPSEALKVGDVVKVKVIGVDIEKKRISLTIKGAVDDELTEGL
;
A
#
# COMPACT_ATOMS: atom_id res chain seq x y z
N MET A 1 6.13 -28.52 -10.02
CA MET A 1 7.00 -27.32 -9.87
C MET A 1 7.52 -27.30 -8.44
N ASP A 2 8.82 -27.11 -8.25
CA ASP A 2 9.38 -26.89 -6.90
C ASP A 2 9.20 -25.41 -6.51
N ILE A 3 8.20 -25.15 -5.67
CA ILE A 3 7.83 -23.81 -5.23
C ILE A 3 8.98 -23.14 -4.48
N ALA A 4 9.69 -23.88 -3.63
CA ALA A 4 10.79 -23.32 -2.85
C ALA A 4 11.96 -22.89 -3.75
N LYS A 5 12.29 -23.70 -4.76
CA LYS A 5 13.33 -23.36 -5.74
C LYS A 5 12.92 -22.12 -6.57
N GLN A 6 11.65 -22.01 -6.96
CA GLN A 6 11.15 -20.87 -7.72
C GLN A 6 11.24 -19.58 -6.90
N LEU A 7 10.76 -19.59 -5.65
CA LEU A 7 10.83 -18.44 -4.74
C LEU A 7 12.28 -18.03 -4.45
N SER A 8 13.17 -19.00 -4.23
CA SER A 8 14.60 -18.75 -4.03
C SER A 8 15.22 -17.96 -5.20
N MET A 9 14.91 -18.35 -6.44
CA MET A 9 15.40 -17.67 -7.64
C MET A 9 14.78 -16.29 -7.82
N GLU A 10 13.47 -16.15 -7.63
CA GLU A 10 12.76 -14.88 -7.84
C GLU A 10 13.14 -13.80 -6.82
N LEU A 11 13.39 -14.19 -5.56
CA LEU A 11 13.65 -13.25 -4.46
C LEU A 11 15.14 -13.18 -4.06
N GLY A 12 16.02 -13.92 -4.73
CA GLY A 12 17.45 -13.92 -4.44
C GLY A 12 17.83 -14.49 -3.07
N LEU A 13 16.98 -15.39 -2.52
CA LEU A 13 17.20 -16.03 -1.23
C LEU A 13 17.90 -17.37 -1.39
N THR A 14 18.59 -17.84 -0.34
CA THR A 14 19.11 -19.21 -0.34
C THR A 14 17.96 -20.22 -0.23
N GLN A 15 18.15 -21.42 -0.74
CA GLN A 15 17.16 -22.51 -0.63
C GLN A 15 16.82 -22.82 0.83
N SER A 16 17.82 -22.76 1.73
CA SER A 16 17.61 -22.99 3.16
C SER A 16 16.71 -21.92 3.79
N HIS A 17 17.00 -20.63 3.53
CA HIS A 17 16.17 -19.53 4.04
C HIS A 17 14.75 -19.60 3.50
N THR A 18 14.59 -19.91 2.20
CA THR A 18 13.28 -20.08 1.57
C THR A 18 12.46 -21.18 2.25
N ASN A 19 13.05 -22.36 2.48
CA ASN A 19 12.36 -23.45 3.16
C ASN A 19 11.98 -23.08 4.60
N ASN A 20 12.87 -22.42 5.33
CA ASN A 20 12.59 -21.96 6.69
C ASN A 20 11.42 -20.96 6.72
N ILE A 21 11.38 -19.99 5.80
CA ILE A 21 10.27 -19.01 5.71
C ILE A 21 8.95 -19.72 5.43
N ILE A 22 8.93 -20.68 4.48
CA ILE A 22 7.73 -21.47 4.19
C ILE A 22 7.27 -22.21 5.44
N THR A 23 8.16 -22.86 6.16
CA THR A 23 7.84 -23.60 7.39
C THR A 23 7.26 -22.67 8.45
N LEU A 24 7.89 -21.52 8.72
CA LEU A 24 7.42 -20.55 9.70
C LEU A 24 6.02 -20.00 9.35
N LEU A 25 5.76 -19.71 8.07
CA LEU A 25 4.43 -19.26 7.61
C LEU A 25 3.39 -20.37 7.75
N ASP A 26 3.73 -21.61 7.43
CA ASP A 26 2.83 -22.77 7.57
C ASP A 26 2.55 -23.12 9.03
N GLU A 27 3.48 -22.88 9.93
CA GLU A 27 3.28 -22.92 11.36
C GLU A 27 2.41 -21.76 11.87
N GLY A 28 2.07 -20.80 11.02
CA GLY A 28 1.22 -19.64 11.31
C GLY A 28 1.94 -18.58 12.16
N CYS A 29 3.27 -18.45 11.99
CA CYS A 29 3.99 -17.30 12.51
C CYS A 29 3.63 -16.04 11.73
N THR A 30 3.46 -14.93 12.44
CA THR A 30 3.15 -13.63 11.83
C THR A 30 4.40 -13.02 11.20
N ILE A 31 4.21 -12.22 10.16
CA ILE A 31 5.33 -11.59 9.44
C ILE A 31 6.20 -10.72 10.36
N PRO A 32 5.65 -9.84 11.23
CA PRO A 32 6.48 -9.06 12.14
C PRO A 32 7.30 -9.93 13.11
N PHE A 33 6.75 -11.04 13.58
CA PHE A 33 7.48 -11.97 14.43
C PHE A 33 8.64 -12.62 13.70
N ILE A 34 8.42 -13.08 12.48
CA ILE A 34 9.47 -13.69 11.65
C ILE A 34 10.60 -12.67 11.37
N ALA A 35 10.23 -11.46 10.91
CA ALA A 35 11.18 -10.41 10.59
C ALA A 35 12.04 -9.99 11.79
N ARG A 36 11.43 -9.92 12.97
CA ARG A 36 12.12 -9.43 14.18
C ARG A 36 12.90 -10.51 14.92
N TYR A 37 12.32 -11.72 15.08
CA TYR A 37 12.82 -12.73 16.01
C TYR A 37 13.31 -14.04 15.36
N ARG A 38 13.26 -14.14 14.01
CA ARG A 38 13.73 -15.33 13.28
C ARG A 38 14.73 -14.97 12.17
N LYS A 39 15.52 -13.92 12.38
CA LYS A 39 16.47 -13.35 11.38
C LYS A 39 17.48 -14.36 10.85
N GLU A 40 18.04 -15.19 11.72
CA GLU A 40 19.01 -16.22 11.33
C GLU A 40 18.40 -17.25 10.39
N LEU A 41 17.13 -17.60 10.60
CA LEU A 41 16.43 -18.59 9.78
C LEU A 41 16.03 -18.03 8.40
N THR A 42 15.87 -16.72 8.30
CA THR A 42 15.35 -16.05 7.11
C THR A 42 16.38 -15.27 6.30
N GLY A 43 17.64 -15.20 6.80
CA GLY A 43 18.67 -14.36 6.19
C GLY A 43 18.40 -12.87 6.38
N SER A 44 17.80 -12.49 7.51
CA SER A 44 17.47 -11.11 7.88
C SER A 44 16.49 -10.42 6.92
N CYS A 45 15.55 -11.16 6.36
CA CYS A 45 14.46 -10.58 5.57
C CYS A 45 13.64 -9.58 6.40
N ASP A 46 13.36 -8.43 5.81
CA ASP A 46 12.47 -7.42 6.39
C ASP A 46 10.99 -7.75 6.18
N ASP A 47 10.11 -6.99 6.82
CA ASP A 47 8.65 -7.17 6.72
C ASP A 47 8.15 -7.08 5.28
N GLN A 48 8.67 -6.15 4.47
CA GLN A 48 8.26 -5.99 3.07
C GLN A 48 8.64 -7.19 2.22
N THR A 49 9.87 -7.68 2.35
CA THR A 49 10.34 -8.88 1.64
C THR A 49 9.51 -10.09 2.02
N LEU A 50 9.18 -10.27 3.31
CA LEU A 50 8.36 -11.38 3.79
C LEU A 50 6.91 -11.29 3.29
N ARG A 51 6.32 -10.09 3.17
CA ARG A 51 4.98 -9.91 2.58
C ARG A 51 4.97 -10.26 1.09
N ILE A 52 5.97 -9.81 0.35
CA ILE A 52 6.13 -10.18 -1.08
C ILE A 52 6.29 -11.70 -1.21
N PHE A 53 7.06 -12.30 -0.30
CA PHE A 53 7.27 -13.75 -0.26
C PHE A 53 5.95 -14.51 0.00
N ASP A 54 5.17 -14.10 0.98
CA ASP A 54 3.89 -14.73 1.35
C ASP A 54 2.87 -14.62 0.21
N ASP A 55 2.73 -13.43 -0.39
CA ASP A 55 1.87 -13.21 -1.56
C ASP A 55 2.28 -14.11 -2.73
N ARG A 56 3.58 -14.20 -2.99
CA ARG A 56 4.10 -15.03 -4.08
C ARG A 56 3.96 -16.51 -3.80
N LEU A 57 4.16 -16.94 -2.56
CA LEU A 57 3.93 -18.32 -2.11
C LEU A 57 2.47 -18.73 -2.32
N LYS A 58 1.52 -17.89 -1.91
CA LYS A 58 0.08 -18.10 -2.13
C LYS A 58 -0.25 -18.24 -3.61
N TYR A 59 0.32 -17.36 -4.44
CA TYR A 59 0.14 -17.42 -5.90
C TYR A 59 0.69 -18.72 -6.49
N LEU A 60 1.91 -19.13 -6.15
CA LEU A 60 2.53 -20.36 -6.67
C LEU A 60 1.80 -21.63 -6.20
N ARG A 61 1.30 -21.64 -4.98
CA ARG A 61 0.45 -22.73 -4.48
C ARG A 61 -0.86 -22.83 -5.29
N ASN A 62 -1.51 -21.70 -5.55
CA ASN A 62 -2.71 -21.65 -6.38
C ASN A 62 -2.44 -22.11 -7.81
N LEU A 63 -1.32 -21.64 -8.40
CA LEU A 63 -0.87 -22.06 -9.73
C LEU A 63 -0.63 -23.58 -9.78
N THR A 64 0.06 -24.15 -8.79
CA THR A 64 0.33 -25.60 -8.74
C THR A 64 -0.96 -26.40 -8.62
N LYS A 65 -1.84 -25.98 -7.72
CA LYS A 65 -3.17 -26.61 -7.58
C LYS A 65 -3.96 -26.56 -8.90
N ARG A 66 -3.94 -25.41 -9.58
CA ARG A 66 -4.65 -25.26 -10.86
C ARG A 66 -4.07 -26.14 -11.96
N LYS A 67 -2.74 -26.29 -12.00
CA LYS A 67 -2.09 -27.23 -12.93
C LYS A 67 -2.55 -28.68 -12.71
N GLU A 68 -2.61 -29.11 -11.46
CA GLU A 68 -3.06 -30.46 -11.07
C GLU A 68 -4.53 -30.67 -11.45
N GLU A 69 -5.41 -29.69 -11.16
CA GLU A 69 -6.82 -29.74 -11.56
C GLU A 69 -6.98 -29.88 -13.07
N VAL A 70 -6.25 -29.06 -13.84
CA VAL A 70 -6.32 -29.09 -15.31
C VAL A 70 -5.75 -30.39 -15.86
N ALA A 71 -4.63 -30.89 -15.31
CA ALA A 71 -4.07 -32.18 -15.73
C ALA A 71 -5.05 -33.33 -15.52
N ASN A 72 -5.72 -33.37 -14.35
CA ASN A 72 -6.72 -34.37 -14.06
C ASN A 72 -7.91 -34.29 -15.03
N LEU A 73 -8.44 -33.08 -15.30
CA LEU A 73 -9.56 -32.88 -16.22
C LEU A 73 -9.24 -33.35 -17.65
N ILE A 74 -8.01 -33.08 -18.15
CA ILE A 74 -7.59 -33.52 -19.48
C ILE A 74 -7.38 -35.04 -19.49
N THR A 75 -6.85 -35.63 -18.42
CA THR A 75 -6.66 -37.08 -18.27
C THR A 75 -8.00 -37.83 -18.24
N GLU A 76 -9.00 -37.32 -17.49
CA GLU A 76 -10.36 -37.88 -17.45
C GLU A 76 -11.03 -37.90 -18.82
N GLN A 77 -10.68 -36.94 -19.69
CA GLN A 77 -11.15 -36.87 -21.06
C GLN A 77 -10.37 -37.82 -22.03
N GLY A 78 -9.32 -38.47 -21.54
CA GLY A 78 -8.47 -39.35 -22.35
C GLY A 78 -7.54 -38.60 -23.33
N ASN A 79 -7.35 -37.30 -23.13
CA ASN A 79 -6.61 -36.42 -24.07
C ASN A 79 -5.21 -36.03 -23.58
N MET A 80 -4.76 -36.56 -22.45
CA MET A 80 -3.43 -36.23 -21.89
C MET A 80 -2.33 -36.86 -22.77
N THR A 81 -1.37 -36.02 -23.16
CA THR A 81 -0.14 -36.45 -23.88
C THR A 81 1.07 -35.95 -23.10
N ASP A 82 2.26 -36.55 -23.38
CA ASP A 82 3.51 -36.12 -22.74
C ASP A 82 3.81 -34.64 -23.04
N GLU A 83 3.50 -34.17 -24.26
CA GLU A 83 3.70 -32.76 -24.63
C GLU A 83 2.81 -31.79 -23.84
N ILE A 84 1.54 -32.17 -23.60
CA ILE A 84 0.61 -31.37 -22.78
C ILE A 84 1.07 -31.36 -21.32
N GLN A 85 1.51 -32.50 -20.80
CA GLN A 85 2.02 -32.60 -19.43
C GLN A 85 3.28 -31.75 -19.24
N GLU A 86 4.19 -31.77 -20.22
CA GLU A 86 5.38 -30.92 -20.21
C GLU A 86 5.01 -29.43 -20.31
N ALA A 87 4.08 -29.06 -21.17
CA ALA A 87 3.60 -27.67 -21.28
C ALA A 87 2.99 -27.18 -19.97
N LEU A 88 2.15 -28.00 -19.31
CA LEU A 88 1.59 -27.67 -17.99
C LEU A 88 2.68 -27.52 -16.91
N ASN A 89 3.67 -28.41 -16.91
CA ASN A 89 4.79 -28.33 -15.96
C ASN A 89 5.58 -27.03 -16.12
N ASN A 90 5.81 -26.59 -17.38
CA ASN A 90 6.60 -25.42 -17.72
C ASN A 90 5.81 -24.10 -17.64
N ALA A 91 4.48 -24.13 -17.58
CA ALA A 91 3.67 -22.92 -17.44
C ALA A 91 4.03 -22.15 -16.16
N LEU A 92 4.26 -20.86 -16.26
CA LEU A 92 4.65 -19.97 -15.14
C LEU A 92 3.51 -19.08 -14.64
N THR A 93 2.42 -19.03 -15.39
CA THR A 93 1.26 -18.19 -15.06
C THR A 93 -0.05 -18.97 -15.16
N LEU A 94 -1.08 -18.51 -14.45
CA LEU A 94 -2.43 -19.05 -14.57
C LEU A 94 -2.98 -18.90 -15.99
N THR A 95 -2.66 -17.82 -16.67
CA THR A 95 -3.07 -17.56 -18.06
C THR A 95 -2.51 -18.63 -19.02
N GLU A 96 -1.23 -19.00 -18.86
CA GLU A 96 -0.63 -20.08 -19.66
C GLU A 96 -1.32 -21.42 -19.40
N VAL A 97 -1.67 -21.73 -18.15
CA VAL A 97 -2.42 -22.95 -17.81
C VAL A 97 -3.81 -22.94 -18.43
N GLU A 98 -4.52 -21.81 -18.39
CA GLU A 98 -5.85 -21.69 -19.02
C GLU A 98 -5.78 -21.76 -20.56
N ASP A 99 -4.73 -21.23 -21.18
CA ASP A 99 -4.52 -21.36 -22.64
C ASP A 99 -4.27 -22.82 -23.05
N ILE A 100 -3.50 -23.59 -22.25
CA ILE A 100 -3.29 -25.02 -22.48
C ILE A 100 -4.59 -25.82 -22.30
N TYR A 101 -5.40 -25.47 -21.30
CA TYR A 101 -6.67 -26.13 -21.02
C TYR A 101 -7.78 -25.78 -22.02
N ARG A 102 -7.67 -24.64 -22.72
CA ARG A 102 -8.72 -24.07 -23.58
C ARG A 102 -9.31 -25.04 -24.61
N PRO A 103 -8.53 -25.85 -25.37
CA PRO A 103 -9.06 -26.83 -26.31
C PRO A 103 -9.92 -27.91 -25.64
N PHE A 104 -9.65 -28.25 -24.40
CA PHE A 104 -10.28 -29.33 -23.63
C PHE A 104 -11.45 -28.85 -22.75
N LYS A 105 -11.60 -27.53 -22.61
CA LYS A 105 -12.66 -26.94 -21.77
C LYS A 105 -14.02 -27.17 -22.37
N PRO A 106 -15.00 -27.70 -21.60
CA PRO A 106 -16.37 -27.86 -22.10
C PRO A 106 -16.91 -26.53 -22.62
N LYS A 107 -17.18 -26.46 -23.90
CA LYS A 107 -17.69 -25.26 -24.57
C LYS A 107 -19.22 -25.27 -24.62
N ARG A 108 -19.83 -24.13 -24.34
CA ARG A 108 -21.26 -23.92 -24.62
C ARG A 108 -21.45 -23.91 -26.13
N LYS A 109 -22.72 -24.05 -26.65
CA LYS A 109 -23.05 -24.04 -28.05
C LYS A 109 -22.32 -22.93 -28.82
N THR A 110 -21.18 -23.27 -29.48
CA THR A 110 -20.45 -22.42 -30.41
C THR A 110 -20.80 -22.80 -31.84
N ARG A 111 -20.48 -21.94 -32.85
CA ARG A 111 -20.67 -22.28 -34.26
C ARG A 111 -19.90 -23.56 -34.59
N ALA A 112 -18.66 -23.66 -34.14
CA ALA A 112 -17.81 -24.84 -34.32
C ALA A 112 -18.39 -26.10 -33.66
N SER A 113 -18.85 -26.02 -32.39
CA SER A 113 -19.42 -27.19 -31.70
C SER A 113 -20.69 -27.67 -32.37
N VAL A 114 -21.49 -26.77 -32.96
CA VAL A 114 -22.66 -27.14 -33.77
C VAL A 114 -22.23 -27.82 -35.08
N ALA A 115 -21.18 -27.30 -35.73
CA ALA A 115 -20.66 -27.90 -36.98
C ALA A 115 -20.01 -29.27 -36.72
N ILE A 116 -19.32 -29.45 -35.60
CA ILE A 116 -18.79 -30.77 -35.18
C ILE A 116 -19.93 -31.78 -34.95
N ALA A 117 -21.01 -31.35 -34.25
CA ALA A 117 -22.17 -32.22 -34.06
C ALA A 117 -22.85 -32.62 -35.36
N LYS A 118 -22.75 -31.81 -36.43
CA LYS A 118 -23.20 -32.11 -37.77
C LYS A 118 -22.23 -33.04 -38.54
N GLY A 119 -21.09 -33.44 -37.97
CA GLY A 119 -20.10 -34.33 -38.55
C GLY A 119 -19.11 -33.68 -39.49
N LEU A 120 -18.90 -32.36 -39.42
CA LEU A 120 -18.03 -31.60 -40.35
C LEU A 120 -16.56 -31.55 -39.93
N GLN A 121 -16.16 -32.15 -38.80
CA GLN A 121 -14.75 -32.16 -38.33
C GLN A 121 -13.79 -32.77 -39.37
N PRO A 122 -14.09 -33.93 -40.03
CA PRO A 122 -13.16 -34.51 -41.01
C PRO A 122 -12.95 -33.62 -42.25
N LEU A 123 -13.95 -32.81 -42.63
CA LEU A 123 -13.80 -31.83 -43.71
C LEU A 123 -12.84 -30.71 -43.30
N ALA A 124 -12.99 -30.20 -42.10
CA ALA A 124 -12.09 -29.16 -41.50
C ALA A 124 -10.64 -29.66 -41.45
N ASP A 125 -10.43 -30.90 -40.97
CA ASP A 125 -9.09 -31.51 -40.86
C ASP A 125 -8.46 -31.67 -42.26
N LYS A 126 -9.23 -32.09 -43.24
CA LYS A 126 -8.78 -32.25 -44.62
C LYS A 126 -8.37 -30.93 -45.28
N ILE A 127 -9.11 -29.85 -45.03
CA ILE A 127 -8.75 -28.49 -45.47
C ILE A 127 -7.44 -28.03 -44.79
N LEU A 128 -7.27 -28.31 -43.53
CA LEU A 128 -6.05 -27.97 -42.78
C LEU A 128 -4.82 -28.77 -43.19
N GLU A 129 -5.00 -29.97 -43.74
CA GLU A 129 -3.88 -30.71 -44.37
C GLU A 129 -3.28 -29.94 -45.55
N GLN A 130 -4.07 -29.11 -46.21
CA GLN A 130 -3.69 -28.28 -47.38
C GLN A 130 -3.13 -29.10 -48.55
N LYS A 131 -3.57 -30.35 -48.69
CA LYS A 131 -3.30 -31.15 -49.87
C LYS A 131 -4.28 -30.81 -50.98
N PRO A 132 -3.90 -30.86 -52.28
CA PRO A 132 -4.78 -30.53 -53.40
C PRO A 132 -5.99 -31.49 -53.50
N PHE A 133 -7.21 -30.95 -53.52
CA PHE A 133 -8.45 -31.68 -53.86
C PHE A 133 -9.54 -30.70 -54.34
N ASP A 134 -10.57 -31.21 -55.00
CA ASP A 134 -11.72 -30.41 -55.39
C ASP A 134 -12.58 -30.09 -54.13
N LEU A 135 -12.55 -28.84 -53.69
CA LEU A 135 -13.19 -28.39 -52.46
C LEU A 135 -14.71 -28.59 -52.50
N MET A 136 -15.38 -28.16 -53.58
CA MET A 136 -16.85 -28.23 -53.63
C MET A 136 -17.36 -29.67 -53.82
N ALA A 137 -16.64 -30.46 -54.56
CA ALA A 137 -16.97 -31.89 -54.72
C ALA A 137 -16.77 -32.63 -53.36
N GLU A 138 -15.80 -32.23 -52.58
CA GLU A 138 -15.59 -32.79 -51.21
C GLU A 138 -16.68 -32.32 -50.25
N CYS A 139 -17.00 -31.03 -50.21
CA CYS A 139 -18.05 -30.47 -49.37
C CYS A 139 -19.43 -31.13 -49.65
N ALA A 140 -19.71 -31.45 -50.91
CA ALA A 140 -20.95 -32.10 -51.31
C ALA A 140 -21.16 -33.50 -50.67
N LYS A 141 -20.07 -34.17 -50.25
CA LYS A 141 -20.16 -35.48 -49.56
C LYS A 141 -20.66 -35.36 -48.11
N TYR A 142 -20.66 -34.17 -47.56
CA TYR A 142 -21.11 -33.89 -46.18
C TYR A 142 -22.51 -33.29 -46.13
N ILE A 143 -23.25 -33.25 -47.25
CA ILE A 143 -24.65 -32.85 -47.26
C ILE A 143 -25.46 -33.93 -46.56
N ASP A 144 -26.18 -33.56 -45.52
CA ASP A 144 -26.98 -34.41 -44.69
C ASP A 144 -28.13 -33.58 -44.10
N GLU A 145 -29.32 -33.70 -44.67
CA GLU A 145 -30.49 -32.93 -44.26
C GLU A 145 -30.95 -33.29 -42.84
N GLU A 146 -30.75 -34.56 -42.41
CA GLU A 146 -31.11 -35.01 -41.06
C GLU A 146 -30.24 -34.35 -40.03
N LYS A 147 -28.97 -34.10 -40.35
CA LYS A 147 -28.03 -33.35 -39.50
C LYS A 147 -28.09 -31.84 -39.70
N GLY A 148 -28.95 -31.39 -40.65
CA GLY A 148 -29.16 -29.98 -40.92
C GLY A 148 -28.04 -29.33 -41.75
N VAL A 149 -27.40 -30.07 -42.65
CA VAL A 149 -26.48 -29.57 -43.68
C VAL A 149 -27.15 -29.75 -45.03
N LYS A 150 -27.66 -28.68 -45.63
CA LYS A 150 -28.48 -28.73 -46.84
C LYS A 150 -27.68 -28.50 -48.12
N THR A 151 -26.59 -27.76 -48.05
CA THR A 151 -25.79 -27.38 -49.22
C THR A 151 -24.29 -27.57 -48.93
N ALA A 152 -23.50 -27.64 -50.02
CA ALA A 152 -22.03 -27.71 -49.92
C ALA A 152 -21.42 -26.45 -49.28
N GLU A 153 -22.05 -25.28 -49.49
CA GLU A 153 -21.65 -24.02 -48.90
C GLU A 153 -21.87 -24.03 -47.39
N GLU A 154 -22.97 -24.61 -46.87
CA GLU A 154 -23.21 -24.79 -45.46
C GLU A 154 -22.18 -25.74 -44.83
N ALA A 155 -21.79 -26.82 -45.52
CA ALA A 155 -20.73 -27.72 -45.11
C ALA A 155 -19.37 -26.98 -45.04
N LEU A 156 -19.06 -26.17 -46.03
CA LEU A 156 -17.84 -25.36 -46.07
C LEU A 156 -17.81 -24.33 -44.94
N GLN A 157 -18.93 -23.63 -44.71
CA GLN A 157 -19.02 -22.65 -43.61
C GLN A 157 -18.83 -23.31 -42.25
N GLY A 158 -19.43 -24.48 -42.04
CA GLY A 158 -19.21 -25.22 -40.77
C GLY A 158 -17.76 -25.68 -40.61
N ALA A 159 -17.08 -26.10 -41.69
CA ALA A 159 -15.66 -26.43 -41.64
C ALA A 159 -14.80 -25.19 -41.35
N LYS A 160 -15.11 -24.01 -41.96
CA LYS A 160 -14.45 -22.73 -41.62
C LYS A 160 -14.62 -22.38 -40.16
N ASP A 161 -15.82 -22.51 -39.59
CA ASP A 161 -16.10 -22.23 -38.20
C ASP A 161 -15.28 -23.14 -37.22
N ILE A 162 -15.14 -24.43 -37.60
CA ILE A 162 -14.29 -25.37 -36.84
C ILE A 162 -12.82 -24.96 -36.92
N ILE A 163 -12.31 -24.65 -38.08
CA ILE A 163 -10.91 -24.24 -38.29
C ILE A 163 -10.62 -22.95 -37.52
N ALA A 164 -11.52 -21.95 -37.58
CA ALA A 164 -11.37 -20.69 -36.86
C ALA A 164 -11.27 -20.93 -35.36
N GLU A 165 -12.06 -21.85 -34.80
CA GLU A 165 -12.00 -22.19 -33.39
C GLU A 165 -10.69 -22.92 -33.02
N MET A 166 -10.24 -23.87 -33.87
CA MET A 166 -8.97 -24.57 -33.67
C MET A 166 -7.77 -23.60 -33.68
N ILE A 167 -7.77 -22.60 -34.57
CA ILE A 167 -6.75 -21.54 -34.59
C ILE A 167 -6.81 -20.75 -33.32
N SER A 168 -8.01 -20.38 -32.83
CA SER A 168 -8.19 -19.57 -31.60
C SER A 168 -7.77 -20.30 -30.35
N ASP A 169 -7.74 -21.63 -30.36
CA ASP A 169 -7.35 -22.46 -29.22
C ASP A 169 -5.84 -22.75 -29.17
N ASN A 170 -5.07 -22.27 -30.15
CA ASN A 170 -3.62 -22.45 -30.13
C ASN A 170 -2.94 -21.62 -29.08
N ALA A 171 -2.49 -22.27 -28.00
CA ALA A 171 -1.87 -21.61 -26.83
C ALA A 171 -0.62 -20.78 -27.18
N ASN A 172 0.23 -21.30 -28.07
CA ASN A 172 1.46 -20.59 -28.49
C ASN A 172 1.13 -19.32 -29.29
N LEU A 173 0.18 -19.40 -30.22
CA LEU A 173 -0.28 -18.23 -30.98
C LEU A 173 -0.88 -17.16 -30.05
N ARG A 174 -1.70 -17.56 -29.09
CA ARG A 174 -2.28 -16.64 -28.10
C ARG A 174 -1.21 -15.94 -27.27
N LYS A 175 -0.21 -16.70 -26.80
CA LYS A 175 0.93 -16.14 -26.05
C LYS A 175 1.69 -15.11 -26.89
N GLU A 176 2.06 -15.46 -28.13
CA GLU A 176 2.79 -14.56 -29.03
C GLU A 176 1.99 -13.29 -29.35
N LEU A 177 0.69 -13.40 -29.62
CA LEU A 177 -0.19 -12.25 -29.88
C LEU A 177 -0.35 -11.36 -28.64
N ARG A 178 -0.50 -11.94 -27.46
CA ARG A 178 -0.57 -11.20 -26.19
C ARG A 178 0.71 -10.38 -25.97
N GLU A 179 1.87 -11.01 -26.15
CA GLU A 179 3.16 -10.33 -26.07
C GLU A 179 3.32 -9.23 -27.12
N ALA A 180 2.83 -9.46 -28.35
CA ALA A 180 2.84 -8.46 -29.40
C ALA A 180 1.96 -7.24 -29.05
N ILE A 181 0.76 -7.47 -28.51
CA ILE A 181 -0.14 -6.39 -28.08
C ILE A 181 0.49 -5.58 -26.94
N VAL A 182 1.05 -6.23 -25.93
CA VAL A 182 1.71 -5.54 -24.81
C VAL A 182 2.89 -4.71 -25.27
N ASN A 183 3.71 -5.22 -26.20
CA ASN A 183 4.95 -4.57 -26.61
C ASN A 183 4.80 -3.56 -27.75
N LYS A 184 3.82 -3.75 -28.67
CA LYS A 184 3.67 -2.97 -29.91
C LYS A 184 2.25 -2.43 -30.10
N GLY A 185 1.33 -2.74 -29.19
CA GLY A 185 -0.05 -2.29 -29.27
C GLY A 185 -0.24 -0.88 -28.72
N PHE A 186 -1.40 -0.33 -29.07
CA PHE A 186 -1.84 1.00 -28.64
C PHE A 186 -3.18 0.90 -27.91
N ILE A 187 -3.37 1.76 -26.92
CA ILE A 187 -4.68 2.03 -26.32
C ILE A 187 -5.28 3.25 -26.98
N LYS A 188 -6.55 3.16 -27.39
CA LYS A 188 -7.31 4.25 -27.99
C LYS A 188 -8.56 4.53 -27.18
N CYS A 189 -8.85 5.82 -26.97
CA CYS A 189 -10.08 6.28 -26.33
C CYS A 189 -10.92 7.07 -27.34
N LYS A 190 -12.20 6.70 -27.47
CA LYS A 190 -13.22 7.55 -28.09
C LYS A 190 -13.96 8.28 -26.98
N PHE A 191 -14.12 9.59 -27.16
CA PHE A 191 -14.68 10.50 -26.15
C PHE A 191 -16.14 10.84 -26.48
N ASP A 192 -16.98 10.81 -25.46
CA ASP A 192 -18.39 11.26 -25.55
C ASP A 192 -18.54 12.57 -24.78
N ASP A 193 -18.67 13.67 -25.52
CA ASP A 193 -18.81 15.03 -24.97
C ASP A 193 -20.24 15.38 -24.51
N SER A 194 -21.19 14.48 -24.72
CA SER A 194 -22.59 14.68 -24.32
C SER A 194 -22.81 14.49 -22.80
N LYS A 195 -21.85 13.94 -22.08
CA LYS A 195 -21.96 13.65 -20.65
C LYS A 195 -21.55 14.84 -19.78
N GLU A 196 -22.24 15.06 -18.66
CA GLU A 196 -21.96 16.16 -17.72
C GLU A 196 -20.52 16.10 -17.14
N THR A 197 -19.98 14.91 -16.93
CA THR A 197 -18.62 14.69 -16.38
C THR A 197 -17.53 14.72 -17.45
N SER A 198 -17.87 14.96 -18.71
CA SER A 198 -16.93 14.89 -19.85
C SER A 198 -15.72 15.81 -19.68
N PHE A 199 -15.89 17.01 -19.12
CA PHE A 199 -14.78 17.96 -18.91
C PHE A 199 -13.62 17.38 -18.09
N THR A 200 -13.89 16.44 -17.18
CA THR A 200 -12.87 15.78 -16.36
C THR A 200 -11.94 14.91 -17.18
N TYR A 201 -12.43 14.40 -18.31
CA TYR A 201 -11.72 13.45 -19.19
C TYR A 201 -11.30 14.06 -20.52
N GLU A 202 -11.38 15.37 -20.69
CA GLU A 202 -11.06 16.08 -21.95
C GLU A 202 -9.64 15.75 -22.47
N MET A 203 -8.71 15.52 -21.56
CA MET A 203 -7.34 15.11 -21.90
C MET A 203 -7.24 13.74 -22.59
N TYR A 204 -8.30 12.95 -22.58
CA TYR A 204 -8.40 11.65 -23.25
C TYR A 204 -9.20 11.71 -24.55
N LYS A 205 -9.58 12.90 -25.02
CA LYS A 205 -10.16 13.10 -26.36
C LYS A 205 -9.10 12.76 -27.40
N ASP A 206 -9.47 11.87 -28.32
CA ASP A 206 -8.57 11.34 -29.37
C ASP A 206 -7.25 10.74 -28.81
N TYR A 207 -7.32 10.21 -27.57
CA TYR A 207 -6.15 9.65 -26.91
C TYR A 207 -5.69 8.38 -27.60
N ASN A 208 -4.40 8.33 -27.96
CA ASN A 208 -3.72 7.19 -28.53
C ASN A 208 -2.31 7.10 -27.94
N SER A 209 -1.98 6.00 -27.29
CA SER A 209 -0.68 5.81 -26.62
C SER A 209 -0.19 4.38 -26.68
N ASP A 210 1.13 4.20 -26.73
CA ASP A 210 1.76 2.88 -26.61
C ASP A 210 1.37 2.23 -25.28
N ILE A 211 0.90 1.00 -25.29
CA ILE A 211 0.54 0.25 -24.08
C ILE A 211 1.74 0.15 -23.12
N LYS A 212 2.91 -0.16 -23.67
CA LYS A 212 4.15 -0.33 -22.90
C LYS A 212 4.57 0.91 -22.11
N LYS A 213 4.23 2.12 -22.59
CA LYS A 213 4.60 3.40 -21.98
C LYS A 213 3.50 3.98 -21.10
N LEU A 214 2.35 3.31 -20.98
CA LEU A 214 1.19 3.85 -20.31
C LEU A 214 1.37 3.82 -18.77
N PRO A 215 1.37 4.98 -18.08
CA PRO A 215 1.50 5.02 -16.63
C PRO A 215 0.25 4.49 -15.94
N SER A 216 0.41 3.85 -14.79
CA SER A 216 -0.67 3.21 -14.02
C SER A 216 -1.82 4.15 -13.67
N HIS A 217 -1.54 5.40 -13.28
CA HIS A 217 -2.59 6.37 -12.97
C HIS A 217 -3.48 6.72 -14.17
N ARG A 218 -2.92 6.68 -15.41
CA ARG A 218 -3.73 6.88 -16.63
C ARG A 218 -4.61 5.67 -16.93
N ILE A 219 -4.13 4.46 -16.67
CA ILE A 219 -4.94 3.24 -16.81
C ILE A 219 -6.17 3.34 -15.90
N LEU A 220 -5.98 3.72 -14.63
CA LEU A 220 -7.08 3.87 -13.67
C LEU A 220 -8.03 5.01 -14.05
N ALA A 221 -7.51 6.13 -14.56
CA ALA A 221 -8.33 7.24 -15.05
C ALA A 221 -9.17 6.83 -16.26
N ILE A 222 -8.57 6.14 -17.25
CA ILE A 222 -9.26 5.62 -18.44
C ILE A 222 -10.34 4.61 -18.05
N ASN A 223 -10.04 3.69 -17.14
CA ASN A 223 -11.01 2.71 -16.65
C ASN A 223 -12.20 3.38 -15.94
N ARG A 224 -11.95 4.45 -15.16
CA ARG A 224 -13.02 5.24 -14.54
C ARG A 224 -13.87 5.95 -15.58
N GLY A 225 -13.24 6.60 -16.56
CA GLY A 225 -13.96 7.27 -17.65
C GLY A 225 -14.81 6.31 -18.48
N GLU A 226 -14.35 5.06 -18.67
CA GLU A 226 -15.12 4.00 -19.32
C GLU A 226 -16.32 3.55 -18.46
N LYS A 227 -16.10 3.40 -17.13
CA LYS A 227 -17.18 3.06 -16.18
C LYS A 227 -18.26 4.14 -16.07
N GLU A 228 -17.89 5.40 -16.30
CA GLU A 228 -18.81 6.56 -16.33
C GLU A 228 -19.41 6.80 -17.72
N ASP A 229 -19.17 5.89 -18.69
CA ASP A 229 -19.64 5.97 -20.09
C ASP A 229 -19.20 7.25 -20.84
N VAL A 230 -18.12 7.90 -20.38
CA VAL A 230 -17.53 9.07 -21.07
C VAL A 230 -16.48 8.63 -22.09
N LEU A 231 -15.80 7.53 -21.82
CA LEU A 231 -14.77 6.96 -22.70
C LEU A 231 -15.21 5.59 -23.21
N LYS A 232 -14.99 5.35 -24.51
CA LYS A 232 -15.02 4.00 -25.08
C LYS A 232 -13.60 3.60 -25.41
N VAL A 233 -13.08 2.58 -24.73
CA VAL A 233 -11.68 2.19 -24.75
C VAL A 233 -11.49 0.93 -25.58
N SER A 234 -10.45 0.91 -26.42
CA SER A 234 -10.07 -0.26 -27.21
C SER A 234 -8.55 -0.37 -27.30
N LEU A 235 -8.06 -1.60 -27.38
CA LEU A 235 -6.69 -1.86 -27.77
C LEU A 235 -6.61 -2.04 -29.29
N THR A 236 -5.44 -1.77 -29.87
CA THR A 236 -5.19 -2.00 -31.28
C THR A 236 -3.76 -2.51 -31.48
N LEU A 237 -3.59 -3.42 -32.42
CA LEU A 237 -2.30 -3.85 -32.95
C LEU A 237 -2.31 -3.57 -34.45
N ASN A 238 -1.14 -3.30 -35.04
CA ASN A 238 -1.06 -3.13 -36.48
C ASN A 238 -1.58 -4.40 -37.16
N GLU A 239 -2.54 -4.22 -38.10
CA GLU A 239 -3.24 -5.30 -38.80
C GLU A 239 -2.28 -6.20 -39.61
N GLU A 240 -1.26 -5.62 -40.25
CA GLU A 240 -0.24 -6.37 -40.96
C GLU A 240 0.53 -7.32 -40.00
N ILE A 241 0.82 -6.88 -38.78
CA ILE A 241 1.53 -7.69 -37.78
C ILE A 241 0.63 -8.82 -37.29
N SER A 242 -0.61 -8.50 -36.91
CA SER A 242 -1.54 -9.50 -36.37
C SER A 242 -1.90 -10.56 -37.38
N THR A 243 -2.20 -10.15 -38.62
CA THR A 243 -2.54 -11.06 -39.74
C THR A 243 -1.36 -11.97 -40.06
N ALA A 244 -0.15 -11.41 -40.25
CA ALA A 244 1.04 -12.19 -40.52
C ALA A 244 1.36 -13.23 -39.43
N MET A 245 1.12 -12.89 -38.16
CA MET A 245 1.32 -13.81 -37.03
C MET A 245 0.37 -15.00 -37.10
N VAL A 246 -0.93 -14.76 -37.33
CA VAL A 246 -1.93 -15.83 -37.43
C VAL A 246 -1.68 -16.69 -38.64
N GLU A 247 -1.50 -16.08 -39.83
CA GLU A 247 -1.25 -16.76 -41.08
C GLU A 247 0.01 -17.64 -41.04
N SER A 248 1.10 -17.15 -40.42
CA SER A 248 2.36 -17.90 -40.30
C SER A 248 2.25 -19.24 -39.56
N LYS A 249 1.23 -19.39 -38.73
CA LYS A 249 0.98 -20.62 -37.95
C LYS A 249 0.06 -21.61 -38.70
N VAL A 250 -0.66 -21.12 -39.70
CA VAL A 250 -1.72 -21.90 -40.39
C VAL A 250 -1.35 -22.21 -41.84
N LEU A 251 -0.83 -21.21 -42.56
CA LEU A 251 -0.63 -21.34 -44.01
C LEU A 251 0.63 -22.13 -44.36
N LYS A 252 0.49 -23.05 -45.32
CA LYS A 252 1.60 -23.71 -46.01
C LYS A 252 1.87 -23.02 -47.35
N LYS A 253 3.13 -22.91 -47.71
CA LYS A 253 3.53 -22.30 -49.00
C LYS A 253 2.87 -23.01 -50.17
N ASN A 254 2.34 -22.26 -51.12
CA ASN A 254 1.69 -22.73 -52.38
C ASN A 254 0.46 -23.61 -52.12
N SER A 255 -0.30 -23.39 -51.07
CA SER A 255 -1.55 -24.07 -50.81
C SER A 255 -2.65 -23.56 -51.77
N GLN A 256 -3.42 -24.47 -52.39
CA GLN A 256 -4.59 -24.06 -53.17
C GLN A 256 -5.71 -23.45 -52.31
N PHE A 257 -5.65 -23.63 -51.00
CA PHE A 257 -6.61 -23.09 -50.00
C PHE A 257 -6.12 -21.79 -49.33
N GLU A 258 -5.08 -21.15 -49.90
CA GLU A 258 -4.47 -19.97 -49.29
C GLU A 258 -5.48 -18.86 -49.02
N GLU A 259 -6.27 -18.48 -50.04
CA GLU A 259 -7.27 -17.41 -49.89
C GLU A 259 -8.39 -17.78 -48.87
N LEU A 260 -8.87 -19.04 -48.94
CA LEU A 260 -9.86 -19.54 -48.00
C LEU A 260 -9.33 -19.48 -46.55
N LEU A 261 -8.10 -19.94 -46.35
CA LEU A 261 -7.50 -19.98 -45.01
C LEU A 261 -7.13 -18.59 -44.50
N LYS A 262 -6.77 -17.63 -45.35
CA LYS A 262 -6.62 -16.23 -44.99
C LYS A 262 -7.92 -15.64 -44.45
N GLU A 263 -9.04 -15.89 -45.11
CA GLU A 263 -10.36 -15.48 -44.65
C GLU A 263 -10.68 -16.09 -43.26
N VAL A 264 -10.39 -17.38 -43.09
CA VAL A 264 -10.61 -18.07 -41.79
C VAL A 264 -9.67 -17.52 -40.69
N CYS A 265 -8.42 -17.21 -41.04
CA CYS A 265 -7.48 -16.58 -40.07
C CYS A 265 -7.98 -15.21 -39.63
N ALA A 266 -8.48 -14.40 -40.58
CA ALA A 266 -9.06 -13.09 -40.24
C ALA A 266 -10.30 -13.23 -39.34
N ASP A 267 -11.26 -14.12 -39.68
CA ASP A 267 -12.43 -14.39 -38.85
C ASP A 267 -12.04 -14.90 -37.44
N SER A 268 -11.07 -15.81 -37.35
CA SER A 268 -10.57 -16.32 -36.10
C SER A 268 -9.96 -15.21 -35.22
N TYR A 269 -9.15 -14.34 -35.83
CA TYR A 269 -8.54 -13.22 -35.13
C TYR A 269 -9.59 -12.24 -34.65
N ASP A 270 -10.42 -11.70 -35.52
CA ASP A 270 -11.35 -10.62 -35.22
C ASP A 270 -12.47 -11.06 -34.25
N ARG A 271 -13.00 -12.26 -34.43
CA ARG A 271 -14.16 -12.73 -33.68
C ARG A 271 -13.81 -13.51 -32.44
N LEU A 272 -12.73 -14.25 -32.40
CA LEU A 272 -12.43 -15.19 -31.30
C LEU A 272 -11.19 -14.83 -30.50
N ILE A 273 -10.07 -14.49 -31.19
CA ILE A 273 -8.77 -14.30 -30.53
C ILE A 273 -8.66 -12.91 -29.93
N PHE A 274 -8.78 -11.87 -30.76
CA PHE A 274 -8.51 -10.50 -30.36
C PHE A 274 -9.40 -10.01 -29.20
N PRO A 275 -10.75 -10.22 -29.22
CA PRO A 275 -11.60 -9.76 -28.13
C PRO A 275 -11.30 -10.46 -26.79
N SER A 276 -10.79 -11.69 -26.84
CA SER A 276 -10.36 -12.44 -25.67
C SER A 276 -9.04 -11.90 -25.11
N ILE A 277 -8.02 -11.74 -25.97
CA ILE A 277 -6.70 -11.24 -25.59
C ILE A 277 -6.78 -9.77 -25.17
N GLU A 278 -7.57 -8.94 -25.85
CA GLU A 278 -7.81 -7.56 -25.47
C GLU A 278 -8.28 -7.47 -24.01
N ARG A 279 -9.25 -8.27 -23.64
CA ARG A 279 -9.79 -8.34 -22.28
C ARG A 279 -8.74 -8.83 -21.27
N GLU A 280 -7.97 -9.86 -21.63
CA GLU A 280 -6.88 -10.39 -20.79
C GLU A 280 -5.81 -9.33 -20.55
N VAL A 281 -5.34 -8.66 -21.60
CA VAL A 281 -4.31 -7.59 -21.49
C VAL A 281 -4.85 -6.40 -20.71
N ARG A 282 -6.10 -5.98 -20.93
CA ARG A 282 -6.71 -4.89 -20.15
C ARG A 282 -6.83 -5.23 -18.66
N ASN A 283 -7.20 -6.47 -18.33
CA ASN A 283 -7.25 -6.93 -16.94
C ASN A 283 -5.85 -6.92 -16.32
N GLU A 284 -4.84 -7.44 -17.01
CA GLU A 284 -3.46 -7.44 -16.54
C GLU A 284 -2.92 -6.02 -16.29
N LEU A 285 -3.18 -5.09 -17.22
CA LEU A 285 -2.84 -3.68 -17.06
C LEU A 285 -3.54 -3.05 -15.86
N THR A 286 -4.82 -3.38 -15.66
CA THR A 286 -5.61 -2.89 -14.53
C THR A 286 -5.09 -3.42 -13.20
N ASP A 287 -4.80 -4.73 -13.12
CA ASP A 287 -4.26 -5.36 -11.92
C ASP A 287 -2.90 -4.76 -11.55
N LYS A 288 -2.02 -4.59 -12.53
CA LYS A 288 -0.72 -3.93 -12.33
C LYS A 288 -0.88 -2.47 -11.87
N ALA A 289 -1.83 -1.74 -12.44
CA ALA A 289 -2.11 -0.36 -12.05
C ALA A 289 -2.69 -0.28 -10.64
N ASN A 290 -3.56 -1.20 -10.26
CA ASN A 290 -4.11 -1.31 -8.91
C ASN A 290 -3.01 -1.59 -7.88
N GLU A 291 -2.15 -2.58 -8.11
CA GLU A 291 -1.06 -2.90 -7.18
C GLU A 291 -0.09 -1.72 -7.00
N GLN A 292 0.23 -1.01 -8.09
CA GLN A 292 1.08 0.18 -7.99
C GLN A 292 0.40 1.31 -7.21
N ALA A 293 -0.90 1.53 -7.41
CA ALA A 293 -1.66 2.52 -6.66
C ALA A 293 -1.77 2.13 -5.17
N ILE A 294 -2.05 0.86 -4.86
CA ILE A 294 -2.08 0.34 -3.49
C ILE A 294 -0.73 0.54 -2.80
N LYS A 295 0.38 0.31 -3.50
CA LYS A 295 1.72 0.57 -2.97
C LYS A 295 1.93 2.05 -2.62
N MET A 296 1.35 2.98 -3.39
CA MET A 296 1.40 4.41 -3.03
C MET A 296 0.62 4.72 -1.75
N PHE A 297 -0.51 4.04 -1.51
CA PHE A 297 -1.20 4.14 -0.21
C PHE A 297 -0.31 3.65 0.94
N GLU A 298 0.37 2.52 0.78
CA GLU A 298 1.34 1.99 1.76
C GLU A 298 2.43 3.02 2.09
N VAL A 299 3.08 3.57 1.05
CA VAL A 299 4.15 4.55 1.18
C VAL A 299 3.68 5.83 1.88
N ASN A 300 2.44 6.28 1.63
CA ASN A 300 1.90 7.49 2.22
C ASN A 300 1.35 7.27 3.65
N LEU A 301 0.84 6.09 3.96
CA LEU A 301 0.26 5.79 5.29
C LEU A 301 1.35 5.67 6.36
N LYS A 302 2.45 4.98 6.05
CA LYS A 302 3.51 4.71 7.03
C LYS A 302 4.06 5.97 7.70
N PRO A 303 4.41 7.07 7.00
CA PRO A 303 4.87 8.31 7.62
C PRO A 303 3.82 8.96 8.54
N LEU A 304 2.54 8.85 8.22
CA LEU A 304 1.47 9.39 9.07
C LEU A 304 1.38 8.65 10.40
N LEU A 305 1.48 7.31 10.37
CA LEU A 305 1.45 6.47 11.57
C LEU A 305 2.71 6.61 12.42
N MET A 306 3.86 6.81 11.77
CA MET A 306 5.17 6.89 12.41
C MET A 306 5.55 8.30 12.88
N GLN A 307 4.66 9.27 12.81
CA GLN A 307 4.93 10.61 13.35
C GLN A 307 5.25 10.53 14.85
N PRO A 308 6.30 11.25 15.32
CA PRO A 308 6.65 11.29 16.73
C PRO A 308 5.51 11.81 17.58
N PRO A 309 5.19 11.14 18.72
CA PRO A 309 4.18 11.61 19.66
C PRO A 309 4.65 12.86 20.42
N LEU A 310 3.71 13.74 20.72
CA LEU A 310 3.95 14.91 21.57
C LEU A 310 3.60 14.56 23.02
N LYS A 311 4.56 13.96 23.73
CA LYS A 311 4.39 13.46 25.11
C LYS A 311 4.32 14.58 26.14
N ASN A 312 3.64 14.34 27.25
CA ASN A 312 3.60 15.20 28.45
C ASN A 312 3.11 16.65 28.20
N LYS A 313 2.13 16.80 27.27
CA LYS A 313 1.53 18.10 26.92
C LYS A 313 0.03 18.11 27.16
N VAL A 314 -0.49 19.24 27.61
CA VAL A 314 -1.92 19.54 27.61
C VAL A 314 -2.24 20.14 26.25
N ILE A 315 -3.19 19.53 25.52
CA ILE A 315 -3.49 19.87 24.13
C ILE A 315 -4.95 20.32 24.00
N LEU A 316 -5.14 21.47 23.36
CA LEU A 316 -6.46 21.94 22.94
C LEU A 316 -6.68 21.56 21.46
N GLY A 317 -7.64 20.67 21.20
CA GLY A 317 -8.06 20.30 19.84
C GLY A 317 -9.12 21.28 19.34
N LEU A 318 -8.95 21.76 18.12
CA LEU A 318 -9.89 22.62 17.40
C LEU A 318 -10.28 21.91 16.10
N ASP A 319 -11.57 21.58 16.00
CA ASP A 319 -12.20 21.04 14.79
C ASP A 319 -12.84 22.20 14.03
N PRO A 320 -12.26 22.67 12.89
CA PRO A 320 -12.71 23.86 12.20
C PRO A 320 -14.05 23.65 11.50
N ALA A 321 -14.93 24.64 11.56
CA ALA A 321 -16.17 24.65 10.80
C ALA A 321 -16.70 26.07 10.59
N TYR A 322 -17.43 26.27 9.49
CA TYR A 322 -18.08 27.56 9.20
C TYR A 322 -19.38 27.73 9.98
N ARG A 323 -20.45 27.06 9.57
CA ARG A 323 -21.84 27.31 10.08
C ARG A 323 -22.09 26.77 11.46
N THR A 324 -21.57 25.58 11.78
CA THR A 324 -21.84 24.86 13.02
C THR A 324 -20.94 25.28 14.17
N GLY A 325 -20.00 26.19 13.93
CA GLY A 325 -18.98 26.63 14.89
C GLY A 325 -17.85 25.63 15.06
N CYS A 326 -16.66 26.11 15.42
CA CYS A 326 -15.50 25.29 15.73
C CYS A 326 -15.69 24.56 17.06
N LYS A 327 -15.45 23.25 17.10
CA LYS A 327 -15.54 22.44 18.32
C LYS A 327 -14.20 22.40 18.98
N ILE A 328 -14.22 22.57 20.29
CA ILE A 328 -13.02 22.62 21.11
C ILE A 328 -13.06 21.48 22.12
N ALA A 329 -11.93 20.83 22.31
CA ALA A 329 -11.73 19.86 23.37
C ALA A 329 -10.34 20.05 23.99
N VAL A 330 -10.23 20.08 25.30
CA VAL A 330 -8.95 20.12 26.02
C VAL A 330 -8.69 18.73 26.59
N ILE A 331 -7.50 18.19 26.32
CA ILE A 331 -7.05 16.91 26.88
C ILE A 331 -5.78 17.10 27.72
N ASP A 332 -5.65 16.31 28.76
CA ASP A 332 -4.44 16.27 29.57
C ASP A 332 -3.32 15.41 28.90
N SER A 333 -2.19 15.31 29.57
CA SER A 333 -1.04 14.53 29.09
C SER A 333 -1.30 13.02 28.93
N SER A 334 -2.37 12.49 29.53
CA SER A 334 -2.81 11.11 29.40
C SER A 334 -3.87 10.90 28.29
N GLY A 335 -4.35 11.98 27.68
CA GLY A 335 -5.42 11.96 26.68
C GLY A 335 -6.83 11.99 27.29
N LYS A 336 -6.97 12.22 28.61
CA LYS A 336 -8.25 12.40 29.30
C LYS A 336 -8.83 13.76 28.92
N VAL A 337 -10.11 13.83 28.63
CA VAL A 337 -10.83 15.08 28.35
C VAL A 337 -11.01 15.87 29.65
N LEU A 338 -10.57 17.13 29.65
CA LEU A 338 -10.70 18.07 30.74
C LEU A 338 -11.89 19.02 30.56
N ASP A 339 -12.11 19.49 29.32
CA ASP A 339 -13.16 20.47 29.01
C ASP A 339 -13.52 20.46 27.55
N THR A 340 -14.71 20.94 27.20
CA THR A 340 -15.18 21.11 25.81
C THR A 340 -15.93 22.42 25.62
N ALA A 341 -15.87 23.01 24.41
CA ALA A 341 -16.60 24.21 24.07
C ALA A 341 -16.96 24.26 22.59
N VAL A 342 -17.84 25.18 22.22
CA VAL A 342 -18.12 25.53 20.82
C VAL A 342 -17.94 27.02 20.66
N VAL A 343 -17.14 27.43 19.66
CA VAL A 343 -16.86 28.84 19.38
C VAL A 343 -17.06 29.15 17.89
N TYR A 344 -17.28 30.41 17.56
CA TYR A 344 -17.65 30.85 16.22
C TYR A 344 -16.71 31.94 15.68
N PRO A 345 -15.38 31.69 15.57
CA PRO A 345 -14.45 32.71 15.07
C PRO A 345 -14.46 32.89 13.57
N THR A 346 -15.12 31.96 12.84
CA THR A 346 -15.12 31.88 11.38
C THR A 346 -16.41 32.43 10.77
N PRO A 347 -16.42 32.82 9.47
CA PRO A 347 -17.65 33.21 8.77
C PRO A 347 -18.72 32.10 8.82
N PRO A 348 -20.02 32.43 8.74
CA PRO A 348 -20.59 33.81 8.62
C PRO A 348 -20.72 34.55 9.94
N GLN A 349 -20.52 33.88 11.08
CA GLN A 349 -20.83 34.45 12.40
C GLN A 349 -19.75 35.42 12.92
N ASN A 350 -18.47 35.16 12.65
CA ASN A 350 -17.33 36.04 13.01
C ASN A 350 -17.33 36.56 14.47
N LYS A 351 -17.75 35.73 15.45
CA LYS A 351 -17.76 36.09 16.88
C LYS A 351 -16.36 35.96 17.50
N ILE A 352 -15.41 36.73 16.96
CA ILE A 352 -14.00 36.63 17.30
C ILE A 352 -13.74 36.94 18.75
N GLU A 353 -14.34 38.03 19.31
CA GLU A 353 -14.14 38.43 20.69
C GLU A 353 -14.63 37.38 21.71
N ASP A 354 -15.82 36.81 21.47
CA ASP A 354 -16.38 35.79 22.35
C ASP A 354 -15.53 34.51 22.27
N ALA A 355 -15.11 34.11 21.07
CA ALA A 355 -14.21 32.98 20.89
C ALA A 355 -12.86 33.17 21.58
N THR A 356 -12.29 34.38 21.48
CA THR A 356 -11.05 34.76 22.17
C THR A 356 -11.19 34.63 23.69
N LYS A 357 -12.28 35.14 24.28
CA LYS A 357 -12.54 35.05 25.73
C LYS A 357 -12.62 33.58 26.18
N VAL A 358 -13.39 32.74 25.46
CA VAL A 358 -13.58 31.35 25.82
C VAL A 358 -12.24 30.57 25.73
N LEU A 359 -11.50 30.70 24.59
CA LEU A 359 -10.24 29.99 24.45
C LEU A 359 -9.19 30.46 25.41
N THR A 360 -9.06 31.76 25.68
CA THR A 360 -8.16 32.31 26.68
C THR A 360 -8.46 31.72 28.06
N GLN A 361 -9.74 31.65 28.44
CA GLN A 361 -10.15 31.07 29.71
C GLN A 361 -9.76 29.58 29.83
N LEU A 362 -9.98 28.79 28.76
CA LEU A 362 -9.60 27.36 28.72
C LEU A 362 -8.09 27.17 28.79
N ILE A 363 -7.32 28.00 28.05
CA ILE A 363 -5.85 27.94 28.03
C ILE A 363 -5.26 28.17 29.40
N TYR A 364 -5.72 29.19 30.12
CA TYR A 364 -5.21 29.48 31.47
C TYR A 364 -5.74 28.52 32.55
N ARG A 365 -7.00 28.05 32.42
CA ARG A 365 -7.60 27.11 33.40
C ARG A 365 -6.90 25.77 33.40
N HIS A 366 -6.51 25.27 32.22
CA HIS A 366 -5.97 23.93 32.04
C HIS A 366 -4.48 23.91 31.70
N ASP A 367 -3.81 25.03 31.73
CA ASP A 367 -2.39 25.15 31.42
C ASP A 367 -2.03 24.58 30.03
N VAL A 368 -2.86 24.88 28.98
CA VAL A 368 -2.67 24.38 27.63
C VAL A 368 -1.30 24.77 27.06
N ASP A 369 -0.57 23.79 26.55
CA ASP A 369 0.74 23.96 25.92
C ASP A 369 0.65 24.16 24.39
N VAL A 370 -0.26 23.44 23.74
CA VAL A 370 -0.36 23.39 22.27
C VAL A 370 -1.80 23.35 21.83
N ILE A 371 -2.09 24.03 20.71
CA ILE A 371 -3.38 23.98 20.02
C ILE A 371 -3.22 23.11 18.76
N SER A 372 -4.03 22.05 18.64
CA SER A 372 -4.09 21.17 17.47
C SER A 372 -5.28 21.58 16.60
N ILE A 373 -5.04 22.01 15.38
CA ILE A 373 -6.06 22.48 14.44
C ILE A 373 -6.25 21.43 13.35
N GLY A 374 -7.48 20.97 13.11
CA GLY A 374 -7.80 20.08 11.99
C GLY A 374 -7.55 20.73 10.62
N ASN A 375 -7.15 19.96 9.60
CA ASN A 375 -6.81 20.49 8.28
C ASN A 375 -7.97 20.41 7.25
N GLY A 376 -9.20 20.44 7.71
CA GLY A 376 -10.41 20.40 6.85
C GLY A 376 -10.92 21.77 6.43
N THR A 377 -12.26 21.86 6.41
CA THR A 377 -12.97 23.09 6.07
C THR A 377 -12.69 24.19 7.10
N ALA A 378 -12.48 25.44 6.67
CA ALA A 378 -12.20 26.60 7.53
C ALA A 378 -10.87 26.56 8.33
N THR A 379 -9.92 25.71 7.92
CA THR A 379 -8.59 25.62 8.57
C THR A 379 -7.83 26.93 8.53
N LYS A 380 -7.79 27.61 7.36
CA LYS A 380 -7.04 28.87 7.20
C LYS A 380 -7.56 29.96 8.12
N GLU A 381 -8.86 30.15 8.18
CA GLU A 381 -9.51 31.14 9.04
C GLU A 381 -9.25 30.81 10.52
N SER A 382 -9.33 29.54 10.88
CA SER A 382 -9.04 29.09 12.25
C SER A 382 -7.55 29.24 12.60
N GLU A 383 -6.64 29.00 11.67
CA GLU A 383 -5.20 29.20 11.85
C GLU A 383 -4.86 30.68 12.07
N ILE A 384 -5.48 31.58 11.27
CA ILE A 384 -5.33 33.03 11.42
C ILE A 384 -5.84 33.48 12.81
N PHE A 385 -7.04 33.03 13.19
CA PHE A 385 -7.64 33.34 14.48
C PHE A 385 -6.74 32.88 15.64
N VAL A 386 -6.28 31.62 15.64
CA VAL A 386 -5.40 31.07 16.67
C VAL A 386 -4.06 31.81 16.71
N SER A 387 -3.50 32.15 15.55
CA SER A 387 -2.24 32.90 15.46
C SER A 387 -2.34 34.29 16.12
N HIS A 388 -3.49 34.99 15.97
CA HIS A 388 -3.72 36.25 16.66
C HIS A 388 -3.93 36.03 18.16
N LEU A 389 -4.77 35.06 18.54
CA LEU A 389 -5.04 34.72 19.93
C LEU A 389 -3.73 34.49 20.70
N ILE A 390 -2.83 33.62 20.19
CA ILE A 390 -1.61 33.28 20.93
C ILE A 390 -0.60 34.42 21.08
N LYS A 391 -0.64 35.43 20.19
CA LYS A 391 0.21 36.63 20.33
C LYS A 391 -0.17 37.51 21.53
N ASP A 392 -1.45 37.51 21.87
CA ASP A 392 -1.98 38.34 22.96
C ASP A 392 -1.93 37.66 24.32
N LEU A 393 -1.46 36.39 24.40
CA LEU A 393 -1.32 35.66 25.62
C LEU A 393 0.02 35.98 26.33
N ASN A 394 -0.03 36.14 27.64
CA ASN A 394 1.16 36.28 28.51
C ASN A 394 1.83 34.90 28.78
N ARG A 395 1.49 33.87 28.00
CA ARG A 395 1.98 32.50 28.12
C ARG A 395 2.43 32.01 26.75
N LYS A 396 3.52 31.26 26.70
CA LYS A 396 3.98 30.62 25.46
C LYS A 396 3.09 29.43 25.12
N VAL A 397 2.25 29.57 24.11
CA VAL A 397 1.43 28.54 23.54
C VAL A 397 1.81 28.42 22.05
N ASN A 398 1.95 27.20 21.58
CA ASN A 398 2.19 26.93 20.14
C ASN A 398 0.95 26.31 19.51
N TYR A 399 0.91 26.22 18.18
CA TYR A 399 -0.11 25.44 17.49
C TYR A 399 0.49 24.56 16.38
N ALA A 400 -0.26 23.54 15.98
CA ALA A 400 0.07 22.69 14.86
C ALA A 400 -1.21 22.38 14.05
N VAL A 401 -1.08 22.27 12.74
CA VAL A 401 -2.16 21.79 11.87
C VAL A 401 -2.01 20.28 11.72
N VAL A 402 -3.06 19.54 12.00
CA VAL A 402 -3.08 18.08 12.07
C VAL A 402 -4.05 17.53 11.02
N ASN A 403 -3.67 16.44 10.38
CA ASN A 403 -4.56 15.75 9.43
C ASN A 403 -5.80 15.22 10.16
N GLU A 404 -6.99 15.71 9.78
CA GLU A 404 -8.28 15.30 10.36
C GLU A 404 -8.98 14.16 9.58
N ALA A 405 -8.40 13.64 8.50
CA ALA A 405 -9.02 12.60 7.71
C ALA A 405 -9.52 11.43 8.58
N GLY A 406 -10.75 11.00 8.36
CA GLY A 406 -11.41 9.96 9.16
C GLY A 406 -11.81 10.34 10.59
N ALA A 407 -11.56 11.57 11.09
CA ALA A 407 -12.01 11.98 12.41
C ALA A 407 -13.53 11.94 12.55
N SER A 408 -14.25 12.38 11.52
CA SER A 408 -15.72 12.28 11.44
C SER A 408 -16.22 10.83 11.44
N VAL A 409 -15.49 9.92 10.77
CA VAL A 409 -15.82 8.49 10.75
C VAL A 409 -15.66 7.87 12.14
N TYR A 410 -14.55 8.17 12.82
CA TYR A 410 -14.33 7.74 14.19
C TYR A 410 -15.40 8.30 15.15
N SER A 411 -15.69 9.59 15.08
CA SER A 411 -16.63 10.26 15.98
C SER A 411 -18.05 9.70 15.89
N ALA A 412 -18.47 9.23 14.71
CA ALA A 412 -19.77 8.59 14.47
C ALA A 412 -19.74 7.07 14.70
N SER A 413 -18.57 6.47 14.93
CA SER A 413 -18.43 5.01 15.09
C SER A 413 -18.94 4.51 16.44
N LYS A 414 -19.24 3.20 16.50
CA LYS A 414 -19.56 2.50 17.76
C LYS A 414 -18.41 2.61 18.79
N LEU A 415 -17.17 2.60 18.31
CA LEU A 415 -15.99 2.74 19.16
C LEU A 415 -15.91 4.13 19.76
N GLY A 416 -16.07 5.18 18.96
CA GLY A 416 -16.10 6.56 19.46
C GLY A 416 -17.25 6.81 20.45
N ALA A 417 -18.43 6.19 20.20
CA ALA A 417 -19.54 6.27 21.14
C ALA A 417 -19.27 5.52 22.45
N ALA A 418 -18.57 4.40 22.41
CA ALA A 418 -18.20 3.64 23.63
C ALA A 418 -17.10 4.32 24.44
N GLU A 419 -16.08 4.92 23.78
CA GLU A 419 -15.02 5.68 24.46
C GLU A 419 -15.52 6.97 25.10
N PHE A 420 -16.49 7.62 24.46
CA PHE A 420 -17.00 8.93 24.87
C PHE A 420 -18.54 8.98 24.81
N PRO A 421 -19.23 8.24 25.71
CA PRO A 421 -20.69 8.18 25.69
C PRO A 421 -21.36 9.52 25.99
N ASP A 422 -20.73 10.37 26.80
CA ASP A 422 -21.28 11.65 27.26
C ASP A 422 -21.04 12.83 26.30
N TYR A 423 -20.30 12.59 25.18
CA TYR A 423 -19.97 13.63 24.21
C TYR A 423 -20.66 13.42 22.88
N GLU A 424 -21.05 14.50 22.22
CA GLU A 424 -21.59 14.47 20.87
C GLU A 424 -20.52 14.13 19.83
N PRO A 425 -20.91 13.60 18.64
CA PRO A 425 -19.96 13.26 17.58
C PRO A 425 -18.99 14.40 17.22
N ALA A 426 -19.49 15.63 17.16
CA ALA A 426 -18.66 16.78 16.85
C ALA A 426 -17.59 17.09 17.92
N GLN A 427 -17.90 16.88 19.20
CA GLN A 427 -16.93 17.00 20.27
C GLN A 427 -15.90 15.86 20.25
N ARG A 428 -16.33 14.62 19.93
CA ARG A 428 -15.44 13.47 19.76
C ARG A 428 -14.43 13.70 18.61
N SER A 429 -14.82 14.44 17.56
CA SER A 429 -13.91 14.83 16.48
C SER A 429 -12.80 15.75 17.01
N ALA A 430 -13.13 16.77 17.77
CA ALA A 430 -12.15 17.67 18.37
C ALA A 430 -11.19 16.93 19.35
N ILE A 431 -11.72 15.98 20.14
CA ILE A 431 -10.92 15.11 21.01
C ILE A 431 -9.94 14.28 20.16
N SER A 432 -10.41 13.68 19.07
CA SER A 432 -9.56 12.89 18.15
C SER A 432 -8.46 13.75 17.55
N ILE A 433 -8.75 14.98 17.11
CA ILE A 433 -7.76 15.93 16.56
C ILE A 433 -6.68 16.25 17.60
N ALA A 434 -7.05 16.46 18.87
CA ALA A 434 -6.08 16.67 19.94
C ALA A 434 -5.19 15.44 20.19
N ARG A 435 -5.79 14.24 20.25
CA ARG A 435 -5.10 12.97 20.48
C ARG A 435 -4.18 12.57 19.32
N ARG A 436 -4.50 12.95 18.08
CA ARG A 436 -3.63 12.72 16.92
C ARG A 436 -2.30 13.46 17.01
N LEU A 437 -2.28 14.63 17.67
CA LEU A 437 -1.02 15.32 17.94
C LEU A 437 -0.29 14.68 19.12
N GLN A 438 -1.03 14.13 20.09
CA GLN A 438 -0.47 13.48 21.27
C GLN A 438 0.20 12.14 20.91
N ASP A 439 -0.51 11.25 20.24
CA ASP A 439 0.02 10.00 19.66
C ASP A 439 -0.75 9.62 18.39
N PRO A 440 -0.21 9.95 17.21
CA PRO A 440 -0.85 9.67 15.93
C PRO A 440 -1.15 8.19 15.71
N LEU A 441 -0.22 7.29 16.05
CA LEU A 441 -0.40 5.85 15.86
C LEU A 441 -1.57 5.34 16.70
N ALA A 442 -1.59 5.63 18.00
CA ALA A 442 -2.62 5.16 18.92
C ALA A 442 -4.03 5.64 18.55
N GLU A 443 -4.15 6.81 17.92
CA GLU A 443 -5.44 7.36 17.53
C GLU A 443 -5.88 6.92 16.13
N LEU A 444 -4.98 6.93 15.12
CA LEU A 444 -5.32 6.62 13.75
C LEU A 444 -5.74 5.16 13.54
N ILE A 445 -5.20 4.22 14.31
CA ILE A 445 -5.58 2.81 14.24
C ILE A 445 -7.02 2.51 14.67
N LYS A 446 -7.70 3.45 15.35
CA LYS A 446 -9.10 3.32 15.75
C LYS A 446 -10.06 3.50 14.56
N ILE A 447 -9.57 3.95 13.42
CA ILE A 447 -10.31 4.28 12.22
C ILE A 447 -10.03 3.20 11.18
N ASP A 448 -11.02 2.87 10.34
CA ASP A 448 -10.74 2.11 9.13
C ASP A 448 -9.67 2.85 8.31
N VAL A 449 -8.57 2.17 8.05
CA VAL A 449 -7.38 2.74 7.39
C VAL A 449 -7.73 3.39 6.06
N LYS A 450 -8.74 2.86 5.35
CA LYS A 450 -9.26 3.42 4.11
C LYS A 450 -9.87 4.81 4.28
N SER A 451 -10.29 5.18 5.48
CA SER A 451 -10.86 6.50 5.76
C SER A 451 -9.80 7.59 5.97
N ILE A 452 -8.51 7.24 6.01
CA ILE A 452 -7.42 8.20 6.14
C ILE A 452 -7.12 8.95 4.83
N GLY A 453 -7.54 8.42 3.68
CA GLY A 453 -7.51 9.14 2.41
C GLY A 453 -6.11 9.47 1.85
N VAL A 454 -5.19 8.50 1.87
CA VAL A 454 -3.76 8.70 1.55
C VAL A 454 -3.39 8.44 0.08
N GLY A 455 -4.35 8.31 -0.84
CA GLY A 455 -4.07 8.05 -2.25
C GLY A 455 -5.23 8.37 -3.18
N GLN A 456 -5.02 8.13 -4.49
CA GLN A 456 -6.00 8.37 -5.54
C GLN A 456 -6.66 7.06 -5.99
N TYR A 457 -7.82 7.15 -6.62
CA TYR A 457 -8.57 6.01 -7.17
C TYR A 457 -8.97 4.92 -6.15
N GLN A 458 -9.06 5.28 -4.88
CA GLN A 458 -9.34 4.34 -3.79
C GLN A 458 -10.59 3.47 -4.02
N HIS A 459 -11.66 4.07 -4.58
CA HIS A 459 -12.93 3.38 -4.80
C HIS A 459 -12.97 2.52 -6.07
N ASP A 460 -11.94 2.62 -6.92
CA ASP A 460 -11.87 1.87 -8.19
C ASP A 460 -11.02 0.61 -8.09
N MET A 461 -10.22 0.48 -7.02
CA MET A 461 -9.34 -0.69 -6.83
C MET A 461 -10.00 -1.79 -5.97
N PRO A 462 -9.45 -3.02 -5.99
CA PRO A 462 -9.95 -4.15 -5.20
C PRO A 462 -9.90 -3.86 -3.69
N GLN A 463 -11.07 -3.67 -3.06
CA GLN A 463 -11.18 -3.22 -1.67
C GLN A 463 -10.59 -4.20 -0.65
N ASN A 464 -10.69 -5.50 -0.90
CA ASN A 464 -10.10 -6.52 -0.02
C ASN A 464 -8.57 -6.45 -0.03
N ARG A 465 -7.97 -6.31 -1.22
CA ARG A 465 -6.52 -6.20 -1.36
C ARG A 465 -5.99 -4.91 -0.73
N LEU A 466 -6.66 -3.79 -0.97
CA LEU A 466 -6.33 -2.52 -0.33
C LEU A 466 -6.38 -2.64 1.21
N THR A 467 -7.42 -3.26 1.76
CA THR A 467 -7.56 -3.46 3.20
C THR A 467 -6.45 -4.35 3.76
N GLU A 468 -6.12 -5.45 3.08
CA GLU A 468 -5.03 -6.36 3.48
C GLU A 468 -3.69 -5.62 3.57
N VAL A 469 -3.31 -4.89 2.52
CA VAL A 469 -2.04 -4.16 2.48
C VAL A 469 -1.99 -3.07 3.54
N LEU A 470 -3.05 -2.26 3.67
CA LEU A 470 -3.06 -1.18 4.65
C LEU A 470 -3.05 -1.69 6.10
N ASN A 471 -3.76 -2.78 6.41
CA ASN A 471 -3.67 -3.42 7.72
C ASN A 471 -2.25 -3.95 7.99
N GLY A 472 -1.59 -4.48 6.97
CA GLY A 472 -0.19 -4.88 7.05
C GLY A 472 0.72 -3.71 7.46
N VAL A 473 0.54 -2.53 6.86
CA VAL A 473 1.31 -1.33 7.24
C VAL A 473 1.08 -0.94 8.71
N VAL A 474 -0.18 -1.00 9.16
CA VAL A 474 -0.50 -0.72 10.57
C VAL A 474 0.18 -1.73 11.49
N GLU A 475 0.07 -3.02 11.18
CA GLU A 475 0.71 -4.09 11.93
C GLU A 475 2.22 -3.88 12.02
N ASP A 476 2.89 -3.59 10.91
CA ASP A 476 4.33 -3.34 10.88
C ASP A 476 4.70 -2.11 11.73
N CYS A 477 3.94 -1.01 11.64
CA CYS A 477 4.19 0.18 12.45
C CYS A 477 4.02 -0.10 13.95
N VAL A 478 2.93 -0.78 14.35
CA VAL A 478 2.63 -1.09 15.75
C VAL A 478 3.73 -2.00 16.36
N ASN A 479 4.13 -3.04 15.64
CA ASN A 479 5.14 -3.97 16.12
C ASN A 479 6.56 -3.38 16.10
N THR A 480 6.85 -2.47 15.16
CA THR A 480 8.12 -1.73 15.13
C THR A 480 8.26 -0.78 16.31
N VAL A 481 7.19 -0.06 16.67
CA VAL A 481 7.18 0.87 17.81
C VAL A 481 7.18 0.11 19.14
N GLY A 482 6.46 -1.01 19.20
CA GLY A 482 6.15 -1.72 20.44
C GLY A 482 5.01 -1.07 21.22
N VAL A 483 4.35 -1.82 22.06
CA VAL A 483 3.11 -1.42 22.73
C VAL A 483 3.22 -1.57 24.24
N ASP A 484 2.91 -0.51 24.99
CA ASP A 484 2.80 -0.62 26.45
C ASP A 484 1.54 -1.41 26.86
N LEU A 485 1.77 -2.56 27.48
CA LEU A 485 0.73 -3.50 27.89
C LEU A 485 -0.28 -2.89 28.90
N ASN A 486 0.18 -1.95 29.71
CA ASN A 486 -0.62 -1.37 30.77
C ASN A 486 -1.49 -0.18 30.34
N THR A 487 -1.13 0.49 29.23
CA THR A 487 -1.85 1.70 28.77
C THR A 487 -2.56 1.52 27.44
N ALA A 488 -2.16 0.52 26.64
CA ALA A 488 -2.69 0.31 25.30
C ALA A 488 -4.19 -0.01 25.28
N SER A 489 -4.89 0.55 24.28
CA SER A 489 -6.28 0.21 24.00
C SER A 489 -6.41 -1.18 23.34
N PRO A 490 -7.57 -1.84 23.43
CA PRO A 490 -7.82 -3.09 22.73
C PRO A 490 -7.63 -2.97 21.20
N SER A 491 -7.93 -1.81 20.63
CA SER A 491 -7.70 -1.53 19.20
C SER A 491 -6.22 -1.59 18.87
N LEU A 492 -5.35 -0.99 19.68
CA LEU A 492 -3.90 -1.04 19.48
C LEU A 492 -3.36 -2.45 19.70
N LEU A 493 -3.78 -3.12 20.75
CA LEU A 493 -3.37 -4.48 21.07
C LEU A 493 -3.74 -5.49 19.96
N SER A 494 -4.84 -5.27 19.25
CA SER A 494 -5.28 -6.17 18.17
C SER A 494 -4.36 -6.20 16.93
N PHE A 495 -3.44 -5.22 16.79
CA PHE A 495 -2.42 -5.19 15.75
C PHE A 495 -1.06 -5.72 16.22
N VAL A 496 -0.94 -6.12 17.48
CA VAL A 496 0.28 -6.77 17.98
C VAL A 496 0.33 -8.20 17.42
N ALA A 497 1.48 -8.59 16.92
CA ALA A 497 1.73 -9.93 16.37
C ALA A 497 1.20 -11.03 17.31
N GLY A 498 0.49 -12.00 16.77
CA GLY A 498 -0.10 -13.11 17.54
C GLY A 498 -1.35 -12.77 18.36
N LEU A 499 -1.78 -11.51 18.42
CA LEU A 499 -3.01 -11.11 19.10
C LEU A 499 -4.16 -10.87 18.10
N ASN A 500 -5.35 -11.26 18.51
CA ASN A 500 -6.59 -10.89 17.81
C ASN A 500 -7.47 -10.00 18.69
N SER A 501 -8.51 -9.43 18.10
CA SER A 501 -9.41 -8.50 18.81
C SER A 501 -10.08 -9.11 20.07
N GLY A 502 -10.31 -10.44 20.08
CA GLY A 502 -10.88 -11.14 21.24
C GLY A 502 -9.89 -11.23 22.40
N VAL A 503 -8.63 -11.58 22.10
CA VAL A 503 -7.55 -11.64 23.10
C VAL A 503 -7.20 -10.22 23.59
N ALA A 504 -7.18 -9.22 22.71
CA ALA A 504 -6.94 -7.83 23.08
C ALA A 504 -7.95 -7.31 24.13
N LYS A 505 -9.24 -7.63 23.96
CA LYS A 505 -10.28 -7.33 24.95
C LYS A 505 -10.09 -8.11 26.26
N ASN A 506 -9.63 -9.35 26.21
CA ASN A 506 -9.36 -10.14 27.41
C ASN A 506 -8.15 -9.58 28.19
N ILE A 507 -7.13 -9.03 27.52
CA ILE A 507 -6.03 -8.33 28.15
C ILE A 507 -6.54 -7.10 28.91
N GLU A 508 -7.37 -6.28 28.29
CA GLU A 508 -8.00 -5.14 28.96
C GLU A 508 -8.85 -5.55 30.18
N LYS A 509 -9.68 -6.58 30.00
CA LYS A 509 -10.51 -7.13 31.11
C LYS A 509 -9.63 -7.62 32.27
N TYR A 510 -8.57 -8.38 31.96
CA TYR A 510 -7.61 -8.84 32.97
C TYR A 510 -6.99 -7.68 33.73
N ARG A 511 -6.61 -6.62 33.03
CA ARG A 511 -6.03 -5.39 33.61
C ARG A 511 -7.01 -4.66 34.55
N ILE A 512 -8.31 -4.62 34.19
CA ILE A 512 -9.36 -4.03 35.01
C ILE A 512 -9.60 -4.86 36.29
N GLU A 513 -9.59 -6.18 36.16
CA GLU A 513 -9.91 -7.11 37.26
C GLU A 513 -8.71 -7.33 38.22
N ASN A 514 -7.48 -7.37 37.71
CA ASN A 514 -6.28 -7.77 38.47
C ASN A 514 -5.25 -6.64 38.65
N GLY A 515 -5.50 -5.47 38.08
CA GLY A 515 -4.54 -4.35 38.07
C GLY A 515 -3.53 -4.46 36.94
N GLN A 516 -2.48 -3.64 37.04
CA GLN A 516 -1.42 -3.55 36.04
C GLN A 516 -0.59 -4.83 36.00
N PHE A 517 -0.19 -5.25 34.78
CA PHE A 517 0.79 -6.31 34.57
C PHE A 517 2.15 -5.90 35.15
N LYS A 518 2.76 -6.78 35.93
CA LYS A 518 4.08 -6.58 36.51
C LYS A 518 5.20 -7.20 35.70
N ASN A 519 4.90 -8.27 34.95
CA ASN A 519 5.84 -8.95 34.07
C ASN A 519 5.10 -9.60 32.89
N ARG A 520 5.84 -9.91 31.82
CA ARG A 520 5.31 -10.53 30.60
C ARG A 520 4.70 -11.93 30.84
N GLN A 521 5.17 -12.66 31.85
CA GLN A 521 4.66 -14.03 32.16
C GLN A 521 3.20 -14.01 32.60
N GLU A 522 2.73 -12.89 33.16
CA GLU A 522 1.32 -12.74 33.54
C GLU A 522 0.36 -12.77 32.34
N LEU A 523 0.84 -12.51 31.12
CA LEU A 523 0.04 -12.67 29.90
C LEU A 523 -0.51 -14.10 29.74
N LYS A 524 0.21 -15.11 30.22
CA LYS A 524 -0.25 -16.51 30.18
C LYS A 524 -1.49 -16.76 31.05
N LYS A 525 -1.83 -15.85 31.96
CA LYS A 525 -3.05 -15.90 32.77
C LYS A 525 -4.27 -15.33 32.04
N VAL A 526 -4.05 -14.64 30.89
CA VAL A 526 -5.12 -14.02 30.12
C VAL A 526 -5.91 -15.08 29.36
N SER A 527 -7.22 -15.06 29.50
CA SER A 527 -8.11 -16.03 28.83
C SER A 527 -7.91 -16.00 27.29
N LYS A 528 -7.83 -17.19 26.68
CA LYS A 528 -7.62 -17.41 25.26
C LYS A 528 -6.24 -16.96 24.70
N LEU A 529 -5.31 -16.59 25.55
CA LEU A 529 -3.93 -16.34 25.16
C LEU A 529 -3.10 -17.61 25.41
N GLY A 530 -2.93 -18.44 24.38
CA GLY A 530 -2.14 -19.67 24.47
C GLY A 530 -0.65 -19.45 24.28
N ASP A 531 0.16 -20.49 24.50
CA ASP A 531 1.63 -20.40 24.41
C ASP A 531 2.13 -19.88 23.07
N LYS A 532 1.54 -20.28 21.96
CA LYS A 532 1.90 -19.80 20.62
C LYS A 532 1.62 -18.29 20.44
N ALA A 533 0.50 -17.80 20.94
CA ALA A 533 0.17 -16.38 20.93
C ALA A 533 1.13 -15.59 21.84
N PHE A 534 1.47 -16.15 23.02
CA PHE A 534 2.45 -15.58 23.93
C PHE A 534 3.83 -15.46 23.25
N GLU A 535 4.32 -16.52 22.63
CA GLU A 535 5.58 -16.51 21.89
C GLU A 535 5.61 -15.39 20.85
N GLN A 536 4.54 -15.22 20.08
CA GLN A 536 4.53 -14.21 19.02
C GLN A 536 4.37 -12.78 19.53
N CYS A 537 3.63 -12.53 20.62
CA CYS A 537 3.34 -11.17 21.09
C CYS A 537 4.31 -10.64 22.13
N ALA A 538 4.93 -11.51 22.93
CA ALA A 538 5.63 -11.09 24.16
C ALA A 538 6.76 -10.08 23.90
N GLY A 539 7.51 -10.20 22.80
CA GLY A 539 8.59 -9.30 22.47
C GLY A 539 8.14 -7.89 22.04
N PHE A 540 6.90 -7.76 21.55
CA PHE A 540 6.33 -6.48 21.12
C PHE A 540 5.56 -5.74 22.23
N LEU A 541 5.22 -6.42 23.31
CA LEU A 541 4.54 -5.85 24.47
C LEU A 541 5.56 -5.42 25.52
N ARG A 542 5.49 -4.16 25.93
CA ARG A 542 6.39 -3.56 26.91
C ARG A 542 5.66 -3.31 28.24
N ILE A 543 6.39 -3.38 29.33
CA ILE A 543 5.87 -3.08 30.68
C ILE A 543 6.80 -2.05 31.32
N VAL A 544 6.32 -0.82 31.40
CA VAL A 544 7.05 0.27 32.02
C VAL A 544 6.93 0.15 33.58
N GLY A 545 8.06 0.12 34.25
CA GLY A 545 8.09 0.03 35.73
C GLY A 545 7.73 -1.35 36.29
N GLY A 546 7.79 -2.41 35.47
CA GLY A 546 7.57 -3.79 35.89
C GLY A 546 8.70 -4.38 36.72
N ASP A 547 8.52 -5.62 37.19
CA ASP A 547 9.48 -6.36 38.02
C ASP A 547 10.80 -6.66 37.32
N ASN A 548 10.74 -6.86 35.97
CA ASN A 548 11.88 -7.18 35.12
C ASN A 548 12.15 -6.04 34.14
N VAL A 549 13.31 -5.45 34.19
CA VAL A 549 13.73 -4.34 33.30
C VAL A 549 13.71 -4.76 31.84
N LEU A 550 14.00 -6.04 31.53
CA LEU A 550 13.96 -6.58 30.16
C LEU A 550 12.55 -6.54 29.57
N ASP A 551 11.50 -6.56 30.40
CA ASP A 551 10.12 -6.47 29.91
C ASP A 551 9.77 -5.08 29.33
N ASN A 552 10.61 -4.06 29.60
CA ASN A 552 10.51 -2.74 28.98
C ASN A 552 11.42 -2.58 27.75
N THR A 553 11.86 -3.67 27.13
CA THR A 553 12.71 -3.68 25.93
C THR A 553 12.05 -4.47 24.81
N GLY A 554 12.57 -4.40 23.58
CA GLY A 554 12.18 -5.25 22.48
C GLY A 554 12.87 -6.63 22.49
N VAL A 555 13.63 -6.97 23.55
CA VAL A 555 14.24 -8.30 23.68
C VAL A 555 13.16 -9.34 23.93
N HIS A 556 13.16 -10.41 23.16
CA HIS A 556 12.20 -11.51 23.32
C HIS A 556 12.51 -12.31 24.60
N PRO A 557 11.50 -12.81 25.34
CA PRO A 557 11.74 -13.62 26.54
C PRO A 557 12.65 -14.83 26.36
N GLU A 558 12.63 -15.46 25.18
CA GLU A 558 13.55 -16.56 24.83
C GLU A 558 15.02 -16.14 24.85
N SER A 559 15.31 -14.88 24.64
CA SER A 559 16.67 -14.32 24.56
C SER A 559 17.13 -13.64 25.87
N TYR A 560 16.35 -13.69 26.95
CA TYR A 560 16.71 -13.06 28.22
C TYR A 560 18.03 -13.60 28.79
N ASP A 561 18.24 -14.92 28.71
CA ASP A 561 19.50 -15.54 29.15
C ASP A 561 20.69 -15.03 28.36
N VAL A 562 20.53 -14.83 27.04
CA VAL A 562 21.58 -14.28 26.18
C VAL A 562 21.86 -12.82 26.53
N ALA A 563 20.81 -12.03 26.79
CA ALA A 563 20.92 -10.63 27.19
C ALA A 563 21.68 -10.48 28.53
N LEU A 564 21.35 -11.31 29.51
CA LEU A 564 22.03 -11.31 30.80
C LEU A 564 23.51 -11.73 30.68
N LYS A 565 23.82 -12.78 29.90
CA LYS A 565 25.19 -13.20 29.62
C LYS A 565 26.00 -12.14 28.87
N LEU A 566 25.36 -11.38 27.96
CA LEU A 566 26.01 -10.29 27.25
C LEU A 566 26.40 -9.17 28.21
N LEU A 567 25.52 -8.81 29.15
CA LEU A 567 25.80 -7.82 30.20
C LEU A 567 26.94 -8.29 31.13
N GLU A 568 26.90 -9.56 31.55
CA GLU A 568 27.96 -10.17 32.36
C GLU A 568 29.29 -10.16 31.62
N TYR A 569 29.31 -10.47 30.34
CA TYR A 569 30.52 -10.45 29.49
C TYR A 569 31.21 -9.09 29.51
N PHE A 570 30.44 -7.99 29.43
CA PHE A 570 30.96 -6.63 29.49
C PHE A 570 31.00 -6.06 30.90
N LYS A 571 30.67 -6.85 31.93
CA LYS A 571 30.62 -6.45 33.34
C LYS A 571 29.69 -5.27 33.61
N LEU A 572 28.54 -5.23 32.90
CA LEU A 572 27.49 -4.23 33.02
C LEU A 572 26.33 -4.77 33.87
N ASN A 573 25.61 -3.87 34.55
CA ASN A 573 24.45 -4.23 35.34
C ASN A 573 23.17 -3.62 34.70
N ILE A 574 22.14 -4.43 34.45
CA ILE A 574 20.88 -3.98 33.88
C ILE A 574 20.12 -2.99 34.76
N LYS A 575 20.37 -2.97 36.10
CA LYS A 575 19.72 -2.05 37.02
C LYS A 575 20.21 -0.61 36.87
N ASP A 576 21.36 -0.44 36.22
CA ASP A 576 21.99 0.86 35.97
C ASP A 576 21.55 1.45 34.64
N VAL A 577 20.22 1.45 34.34
CA VAL A 577 19.62 1.94 33.08
C VAL A 577 20.04 3.37 32.72
N LYS A 578 20.50 4.15 33.67
CA LYS A 578 21.06 5.50 33.49
C LYS A 578 22.57 5.49 33.24
N ASP A 579 23.23 4.32 33.25
CA ASP A 579 24.67 4.22 33.02
C ASP A 579 24.98 4.53 31.57
N GLU A 580 25.83 5.53 31.32
CA GLU A 580 26.34 5.89 29.99
C GLU A 580 27.05 4.69 29.32
N ASN A 581 27.60 3.76 30.08
CA ASN A 581 28.23 2.54 29.57
C ASN A 581 27.24 1.58 28.89
N LEU A 582 25.98 1.53 29.37
CA LEU A 582 24.95 0.71 28.72
C LEU A 582 24.61 1.26 27.32
N GLN A 583 24.63 2.59 27.15
CA GLN A 583 24.44 3.22 25.84
C GLN A 583 25.59 2.93 24.88
N LEU A 584 26.77 2.62 25.39
CA LEU A 584 27.96 2.27 24.60
C LEU A 584 28.02 0.78 24.23
N LEU A 585 27.12 -0.06 24.79
CA LEU A 585 27.12 -1.50 24.59
C LEU A 585 27.23 -1.94 23.11
N PRO A 586 26.46 -1.34 22.14
CA PRO A 586 26.62 -1.69 20.73
C PRO A 586 28.03 -1.43 20.19
N LYS A 587 28.64 -0.29 20.57
CA LYS A 587 30.02 0.05 20.16
C LYS A 587 31.06 -0.87 20.82
N MET A 588 30.82 -1.25 22.08
CA MET A 588 31.70 -2.21 22.78
C MET A 588 31.64 -3.58 22.11
N LEU A 589 30.45 -4.04 21.71
CA LEU A 589 30.23 -5.27 21.00
C LEU A 589 30.92 -5.26 19.62
N GLU A 590 30.77 -4.17 18.87
CA GLU A 590 31.42 -3.98 17.57
C GLU A 590 32.96 -4.02 17.68
N LYS A 591 33.53 -3.32 18.69
CA LYS A 591 34.98 -3.28 18.96
C LYS A 591 35.55 -4.66 19.33
N GLU A 592 34.81 -5.47 20.12
CA GLU A 592 35.23 -6.81 20.54
C GLU A 592 35.10 -7.82 19.39
N GLY A 593 34.24 -7.53 18.41
CA GLY A 593 33.90 -8.41 17.27
C GLY A 593 32.62 -9.22 17.53
N VAL A 594 31.56 -8.85 16.81
CA VAL A 594 30.21 -9.42 17.00
C VAL A 594 30.23 -10.94 16.88
N ASP A 595 30.86 -11.49 15.86
CA ASP A 595 30.88 -12.95 15.59
C ASP A 595 31.60 -13.72 16.71
N LYS A 596 32.70 -13.19 17.23
CA LYS A 596 33.45 -13.77 18.36
C LYS A 596 32.59 -13.87 19.62
N VAL A 597 31.83 -12.81 19.92
CA VAL A 597 30.96 -12.77 21.10
C VAL A 597 29.74 -13.67 20.87
N ALA A 598 29.17 -13.65 19.68
CA ALA A 598 28.04 -14.49 19.29
C ALA A 598 28.35 -15.99 19.42
N GLU A 599 29.52 -16.43 18.95
CA GLU A 599 29.97 -17.80 19.09
C GLU A 599 30.12 -18.19 20.58
N LYS A 600 30.73 -17.31 21.40
CA LYS A 600 30.90 -17.54 22.83
C LYS A 600 29.58 -17.61 23.59
N LEU A 601 28.60 -16.81 23.22
CA LEU A 601 27.25 -16.80 23.82
C LEU A 601 26.29 -17.81 23.17
N LYS A 602 26.74 -18.53 22.14
CA LYS A 602 25.95 -19.51 21.37
C LYS A 602 24.66 -18.94 20.83
N THR A 603 24.76 -17.77 20.19
CA THR A 603 23.63 -17.07 19.55
C THR A 603 24.04 -16.56 18.18
N GLY A 604 23.07 -16.17 17.33
CA GLY A 604 23.35 -15.55 16.06
C GLY A 604 23.83 -14.09 16.19
N ALA A 605 24.68 -13.65 15.27
CA ALA A 605 25.17 -12.27 15.25
C ALA A 605 24.05 -11.24 15.09
N PRO A 606 23.02 -11.42 14.21
CA PRO A 606 21.90 -10.50 14.11
C PRO A 606 21.10 -10.34 15.41
N THR A 607 20.79 -11.45 16.09
CA THR A 607 20.09 -11.45 17.38
C THR A 607 20.92 -10.72 18.44
N LEU A 608 22.23 -10.92 18.48
CA LEU A 608 23.11 -10.27 19.45
C LEU A 608 23.18 -8.77 19.25
N ILE A 609 23.24 -8.31 18.00
CA ILE A 609 23.20 -6.87 17.65
C ILE A 609 21.87 -6.25 18.11
N ASP A 610 20.76 -6.93 17.86
CA ASP A 610 19.44 -6.44 18.26
C ASP A 610 19.32 -6.34 19.80
N ILE A 611 19.78 -7.36 20.52
CA ILE A 611 19.81 -7.34 21.98
C ILE A 611 20.65 -6.16 22.50
N ALA A 612 21.84 -5.96 21.95
CA ALA A 612 22.72 -4.86 22.37
C ALA A 612 22.07 -3.48 22.13
N ASN A 613 21.44 -3.30 20.98
CA ASN A 613 20.71 -2.05 20.64
C ASN A 613 19.51 -1.79 21.55
N GLU A 614 18.75 -2.82 21.91
CA GLU A 614 17.59 -2.71 22.80
C GLU A 614 18.04 -2.44 24.25
N LEU A 615 19.11 -3.06 24.72
CA LEU A 615 19.67 -2.82 26.05
C LEU A 615 20.29 -1.43 26.18
N ALA A 616 20.87 -0.90 25.11
CA ALA A 616 21.45 0.44 25.10
C ALA A 616 20.42 1.57 25.36
N LYS A 617 19.16 1.33 25.04
CA LYS A 617 18.09 2.33 25.15
C LYS A 617 16.75 1.68 25.55
N PRO A 618 16.63 1.14 26.78
CA PRO A 618 15.39 0.52 27.24
C PRO A 618 14.22 1.49 27.19
N GLY A 619 13.06 1.02 26.74
CA GLY A 619 11.83 1.83 26.68
C GLY A 619 11.84 2.98 25.68
N ARG A 620 12.84 3.08 24.81
CA ARG A 620 12.87 4.10 23.76
C ARG A 620 11.79 3.83 22.72
N ASP A 621 11.03 4.87 22.40
CA ASP A 621 10.20 4.90 21.22
C ASP A 621 11.08 5.20 19.99
N ILE A 622 11.06 4.35 18.99
CA ILE A 622 11.86 4.52 17.76
C ILE A 622 11.52 5.86 17.06
N ARG A 623 10.28 6.33 17.22
CA ARG A 623 9.79 7.58 16.65
C ARG A 623 10.47 8.82 17.26
N ASP A 624 11.05 8.73 18.47
CA ASP A 624 11.76 9.84 19.11
C ASP A 624 13.00 10.31 18.32
N SER A 625 13.49 9.49 17.37
CA SER A 625 14.59 9.84 16.46
C SER A 625 14.15 10.51 15.17
N LEU A 626 12.85 10.54 14.89
CA LEU A 626 12.28 11.15 13.70
C LEU A 626 12.05 12.66 13.92
N PRO A 627 11.94 13.47 12.84
CA PRO A 627 11.65 14.88 12.94
C PRO A 627 10.36 15.13 13.72
N LYS A 628 10.42 15.94 14.77
CA LYS A 628 9.26 16.29 15.60
C LYS A 628 8.26 17.12 14.79
N PRO A 629 6.95 17.07 15.13
CA PRO A 629 5.96 17.95 14.52
C PRO A 629 6.37 19.43 14.61
N VAL A 630 6.21 20.16 13.52
CA VAL A 630 6.55 21.59 13.49
C VAL A 630 5.49 22.35 14.27
N LEU A 631 5.89 22.89 15.42
CA LEU A 631 5.06 23.73 16.25
C LEU A 631 5.25 25.21 15.85
N LYS A 632 4.15 25.86 15.48
CA LYS A 632 4.14 27.25 15.05
C LYS A 632 3.84 28.16 16.24
N SER A 633 4.55 29.28 16.34
CA SER A 633 4.32 30.34 17.37
C SER A 633 3.60 31.56 16.81
N GLY A 634 3.20 31.54 15.56
CA GLY A 634 2.46 32.59 14.86
C GLY A 634 2.60 32.45 13.35
N LEU A 635 1.71 33.13 12.61
CA LEU A 635 1.83 33.28 11.17
C LEU A 635 2.67 34.54 10.86
N LEU A 636 3.64 34.40 9.99
CA LEU A 636 4.34 35.55 9.39
C LEU A 636 3.50 36.06 8.22
N GLY A 637 3.28 37.38 8.13
CA GLY A 637 2.76 37.98 6.91
C GLY A 637 3.80 37.89 5.79
N ILE A 638 3.37 37.79 4.54
CA ILE A 638 4.26 37.78 3.37
C ILE A 638 5.11 39.05 3.31
N GLU A 639 4.60 40.16 3.82
CA GLU A 639 5.26 41.47 3.97
C GLU A 639 6.43 41.46 4.94
N ASN A 640 6.48 40.50 5.85
CA ASN A 640 7.56 40.35 6.83
C ASN A 640 8.71 39.46 6.35
N LEU A 641 8.51 38.79 5.21
CA LEU A 641 9.55 37.95 4.63
C LEU A 641 10.64 38.81 3.97
N LYS A 642 11.89 38.51 4.28
CA LYS A 642 13.06 39.10 3.65
C LYS A 642 13.84 38.07 2.87
N VAL A 643 14.33 38.43 1.70
CA VAL A 643 15.26 37.60 0.94
C VAL A 643 16.48 37.29 1.83
N GLY A 644 16.91 36.04 1.85
CA GLY A 644 17.97 35.55 2.72
C GLY A 644 17.51 34.92 4.03
N MET A 645 16.25 35.07 4.43
CA MET A 645 15.73 34.39 5.63
C MET A 645 15.76 32.88 5.46
N VAL A 646 16.33 32.17 6.45
CA VAL A 646 16.30 30.71 6.56
C VAL A 646 15.17 30.30 7.48
N MET A 647 14.33 29.39 7.03
CA MET A 647 13.14 28.93 7.74
C MET A 647 13.01 27.42 7.62
N THR A 648 12.35 26.82 8.60
CA THR A 648 11.92 25.43 8.50
C THR A 648 10.51 25.38 7.92
N GLY A 649 10.31 24.54 6.91
CA GLY A 649 9.01 24.35 6.30
C GLY A 649 8.66 22.87 6.10
N VAL A 650 7.41 22.62 5.78
CA VAL A 650 6.88 21.26 5.50
C VAL A 650 6.47 21.18 4.03
N VAL A 651 6.93 20.15 3.34
CA VAL A 651 6.54 19.92 1.94
C VAL A 651 5.05 19.57 1.88
N ARG A 652 4.28 20.42 1.18
CA ARG A 652 2.82 20.28 1.02
C ARG A 652 2.45 19.55 -0.26
N ASN A 653 3.18 19.82 -1.33
CA ASN A 653 2.89 19.22 -2.63
C ASN A 653 4.18 19.07 -3.44
N VAL A 654 4.28 17.99 -4.21
CA VAL A 654 5.38 17.67 -5.11
C VAL A 654 4.82 17.59 -6.53
N ILE A 655 5.34 18.44 -7.41
CA ILE A 655 4.93 18.56 -8.82
C ILE A 655 6.14 18.47 -9.74
N ASP A 656 5.93 18.31 -11.04
CA ASP A 656 7.00 18.06 -12.03
C ASP A 656 8.13 19.11 -12.03
N PHE A 657 7.81 20.37 -11.77
CA PHE A 657 8.78 21.47 -11.81
C PHE A 657 9.26 21.94 -10.45
N GLY A 658 8.83 21.31 -9.33
CA GLY A 658 9.29 21.69 -8.00
C GLY A 658 8.43 21.19 -6.87
N VAL A 659 8.62 21.78 -5.68
CA VAL A 659 7.84 21.45 -4.48
C VAL A 659 7.27 22.72 -3.85
N PHE A 660 6.05 22.61 -3.34
CA PHE A 660 5.45 23.64 -2.52
C PHE A 660 5.72 23.33 -1.04
N VAL A 661 6.24 24.34 -0.34
CA VAL A 661 6.65 24.24 1.06
C VAL A 661 5.89 25.25 1.90
N ASP A 662 5.21 24.78 2.93
CA ASP A 662 4.58 25.60 3.97
C ASP A 662 5.67 26.09 4.93
N ILE A 663 5.96 27.36 4.90
CA ILE A 663 6.94 28.04 5.76
C ILE A 663 6.28 28.87 6.88
N SER A 664 5.06 28.52 7.27
CA SER A 664 4.27 29.27 8.26
C SER A 664 3.91 30.69 7.86
N VAL A 665 3.68 30.90 6.57
CA VAL A 665 3.15 32.12 5.95
C VAL A 665 1.81 31.79 5.31
N HIS A 666 0.96 32.78 5.06
CA HIS A 666 -0.36 32.57 4.45
C HIS A 666 -0.34 31.89 3.07
N GLN A 667 0.84 31.73 2.48
CA GLN A 667 1.05 31.17 1.15
C GLN A 667 2.24 30.21 1.16
N ASP A 668 2.08 29.06 0.50
CA ASP A 668 3.17 28.12 0.30
C ASP A 668 4.23 28.74 -0.61
N GLY A 669 5.49 28.55 -0.28
CA GLY A 669 6.62 28.93 -1.14
C GLY A 669 6.96 27.82 -2.13
N LEU A 670 7.37 28.21 -3.34
CA LEU A 670 7.82 27.28 -4.37
C LEU A 670 9.33 27.11 -4.30
N VAL A 671 9.79 25.89 -4.17
CA VAL A 671 11.17 25.48 -4.45
C VAL A 671 11.18 24.85 -5.83
N HIS A 672 11.77 25.55 -6.82
CA HIS A 672 11.92 25.01 -8.16
C HIS A 672 12.84 23.79 -8.16
N ILE A 673 12.67 22.85 -9.10
CA ILE A 673 13.47 21.61 -9.16
C ILE A 673 14.99 21.88 -9.13
N SER A 674 15.43 22.94 -9.78
CA SER A 674 16.85 23.38 -9.77
C SER A 674 17.35 23.90 -8.42
N GLU A 675 16.44 24.17 -7.48
CA GLU A 675 16.73 24.71 -6.14
C GLU A 675 16.60 23.66 -5.02
N ILE A 676 16.26 22.39 -5.37
CA ILE A 676 16.10 21.31 -4.41
C ILE A 676 17.46 20.72 -4.01
N SER A 677 18.28 20.35 -4.99
CA SER A 677 19.57 19.66 -4.77
C SER A 677 20.68 20.29 -5.61
N LYS A 678 21.93 20.08 -5.19
CA LYS A 678 23.12 20.36 -6.00
C LYS A 678 23.32 19.33 -7.11
N ASP A 679 22.89 18.08 -6.84
CA ASP A 679 22.93 16.99 -7.81
C ASP A 679 21.73 17.07 -8.75
N TYR A 680 21.91 16.61 -9.98
CA TYR A 680 20.85 16.58 -10.97
C TYR A 680 19.79 15.53 -10.59
N ILE A 681 18.53 15.95 -10.45
CA ILE A 681 17.37 15.10 -10.24
C ILE A 681 16.43 15.24 -11.45
N LYS A 682 15.85 14.12 -11.90
CA LYS A 682 14.90 14.12 -13.02
C LYS A 682 13.52 14.58 -12.60
N HIS A 683 13.13 14.23 -11.38
CA HIS A 683 11.85 14.59 -10.80
C HIS A 683 12.00 14.94 -9.32
N PRO A 684 11.29 15.97 -8.80
CA PRO A 684 11.36 16.37 -7.40
C PRO A 684 11.08 15.25 -6.38
N SER A 685 10.25 14.29 -6.73
CA SER A 685 9.92 13.13 -5.87
C SER A 685 11.08 12.15 -5.63
N GLU A 686 12.18 12.28 -6.38
CA GLU A 686 13.41 11.51 -6.12
C GLU A 686 14.11 12.00 -4.85
N ALA A 687 13.95 13.28 -4.52
CA ALA A 687 14.61 13.92 -3.38
C ALA A 687 13.67 14.20 -2.20
N LEU A 688 12.39 14.49 -2.45
CA LEU A 688 11.45 14.98 -1.43
C LEU A 688 10.07 14.32 -1.56
N LYS A 689 9.41 14.17 -0.39
CA LYS A 689 8.05 13.64 -0.28
C LYS A 689 7.15 14.62 0.46
N VAL A 690 5.86 14.53 0.23
CA VAL A 690 4.85 15.29 0.98
C VAL A 690 4.98 14.92 2.47
N GLY A 691 5.07 15.95 3.31
CA GLY A 691 5.26 15.81 4.76
C GLY A 691 6.72 15.95 5.22
N ASP A 692 7.69 15.97 4.31
CA ASP A 692 9.10 16.16 4.68
C ASP A 692 9.31 17.55 5.30
N VAL A 693 10.08 17.59 6.38
CA VAL A 693 10.48 18.83 7.03
C VAL A 693 11.83 19.26 6.44
N VAL A 694 11.86 20.43 5.83
CA VAL A 694 13.01 20.94 5.10
C VAL A 694 13.42 22.32 5.60
N LYS A 695 14.71 22.61 5.62
CA LYS A 695 15.21 23.98 5.76
C LYS A 695 15.22 24.65 4.40
N VAL A 696 14.65 25.82 4.31
CA VAL A 696 14.55 26.61 3.08
C VAL A 696 15.04 28.03 3.31
N LYS A 697 15.65 28.63 2.32
CA LYS A 697 16.03 30.03 2.29
C LYS A 697 15.16 30.78 1.29
N VAL A 698 14.66 31.94 1.70
CA VAL A 698 13.86 32.81 0.84
C VAL A 698 14.78 33.47 -0.20
N ILE A 699 14.50 33.24 -1.49
CA ILE A 699 15.26 33.83 -2.60
C ILE A 699 14.47 34.91 -3.35
N GLY A 700 13.17 35.00 -3.15
CA GLY A 700 12.33 36.02 -3.75
C GLY A 700 10.96 36.09 -3.11
N VAL A 701 10.42 37.31 -2.99
CA VAL A 701 9.05 37.57 -2.49
C VAL A 701 8.39 38.57 -3.44
N ASP A 702 7.27 38.15 -4.04
CA ASP A 702 6.40 38.99 -4.86
C ASP A 702 5.08 39.21 -4.11
N ILE A 703 4.95 40.35 -3.46
CA ILE A 703 3.80 40.67 -2.60
C ILE A 703 2.52 40.83 -3.45
N GLU A 704 2.61 41.44 -4.63
CA GLU A 704 1.48 41.71 -5.51
C GLU A 704 0.88 40.40 -6.06
N LYS A 705 1.74 39.48 -6.51
CA LYS A 705 1.33 38.17 -7.04
C LYS A 705 1.21 37.10 -5.96
N LYS A 706 1.50 37.45 -4.72
CA LYS A 706 1.51 36.54 -3.57
C LYS A 706 2.36 35.30 -3.85
N ARG A 707 3.57 35.47 -4.39
CA ARG A 707 4.49 34.38 -4.72
C ARG A 707 5.74 34.46 -3.86
N ILE A 708 6.16 33.29 -3.36
CA ILE A 708 7.37 33.13 -2.55
C ILE A 708 8.25 32.11 -3.26
N SER A 709 9.47 32.48 -3.56
CA SER A 709 10.48 31.61 -4.14
C SER A 709 11.48 31.19 -3.08
N LEU A 710 11.75 29.90 -3.01
CA LEU A 710 12.57 29.29 -1.97
C LEU A 710 13.68 28.44 -2.60
N THR A 711 14.77 28.23 -1.84
CA THR A 711 15.84 27.28 -2.17
C THR A 711 16.14 26.39 -0.97
N ILE A 712 16.35 25.09 -1.21
CA ILE A 712 16.81 24.13 -0.19
C ILE A 712 18.33 24.05 -0.25
N LYS A 713 18.91 23.92 -1.46
CA LYS A 713 20.37 23.85 -1.65
C LYS A 713 21.12 25.04 -1.07
N GLY A 714 20.52 26.25 -1.18
CA GLY A 714 21.11 27.46 -0.62
C GLY A 714 20.97 27.61 0.88
N ALA A 715 20.07 26.85 1.54
CA ALA A 715 19.93 26.85 2.98
C ALA A 715 20.98 25.95 3.68
N VAL A 716 21.48 24.94 2.98
CA VAL A 716 22.53 24.03 3.48
C VAL A 716 23.91 24.70 3.43
N ASP A 717 24.13 25.60 2.49
CA ASP A 717 25.43 26.29 2.33
C ASP A 717 25.72 27.27 3.47
N ASP A 718 24.69 27.85 4.10
CA ASP A 718 24.87 28.78 5.22
C ASP A 718 25.27 28.06 6.55
N GLU A 719 24.96 26.79 6.73
CA GLU A 719 25.45 26.02 7.90
C GLU A 719 26.96 25.71 7.85
N LEU A 720 27.53 25.66 6.66
CA LEU A 720 28.98 25.46 6.47
C LEU A 720 29.78 26.74 6.71
N THR A 721 29.10 27.91 6.69
CA THR A 721 29.75 29.22 6.88
C THR A 721 29.63 29.77 8.31
N GLU A 722 28.67 29.28 9.13
CA GLU A 722 28.58 29.64 10.55
C GLU A 722 29.47 28.77 11.48
N GLY A 723 30.11 27.74 10.93
CA GLY A 723 31.03 26.83 11.65
C GLY A 723 32.52 27.05 11.40
N LEU A 724 32.90 28.19 10.76
CA LEU A 724 34.31 28.61 10.56
C LEU A 724 34.59 29.91 11.36
#